data_2016d9fe87e86b06f75d738c8ac4e5b6
#
_entry.id   2016d9fe87e86b06f75d738c8ac4e5b6
#
_cell.length_a   1.000
_cell.length_b   1.000
_cell.length_c   1.000
_cell.angle_alpha   90.00
_cell.angle_beta   90.00
_cell.angle_gamma   90.00
#
_symmetry.space_group_name_H-M   'P 1'
#
loop_
_entity.id
_entity.type
_entity.pdbx_description
1 polymer ?
#
loop_
_entity_poly.entity_id
_entity_poly.type
_entity_poly.pdbx_seq_one_letter_code
_entity_poly.pdbx_strand_id
1 'polypeptide(L)'
;MPFINKLIVLLVFCSAAFNPLESRADGLNRKLGSQLSITPQKGSFALITNGKSSALVYSSNDFVGVAKAMNYFKSDLKMVSGTEATLNIDQLPAVSQLVIAGTIGHSQLIDQLVREKKLDLGVLNGKWEQFIIQVVENAFPGVQKTLVIAGSDKRGTIFGIFELSRQMGVSPWYWWADVPVEPQSNIYVKAERFTLGEPAVKYRGIFLNDEEPALGRWAVEKFGGFNSKYYEKLFELMLRMKSNFLWPAMWWGAFNSDDPLNPQLADDMGIVMSTSHHEPMMRAHAEWRANPVGDWNYKTNSTVLKEFWRKGIERMGNRESIVTLAMRGNGDEAMSADTNVSLLEQIVADQRAIIADVTHKPITETPQVWALYKEVQDYYDNGMRVPDDVTLLLCDDNWGNIRKLPKQGEAKRAGGYGIYYHFDYVGDPRNYKWLNTSPIQRTWEQMNLAYRHGVDRIWIVNVGDLKPMEFPTEFFLDFAWNPDQWPADKLFEYTRQWAEVQFGSTYANEIATLLNDYTRFNSRRKPELLEPSTYSLTNYQETERINNEYTGLSDKAQALYNKMPANYKDAFYQLVLHPIAACANLNELYVTVGKNKLYAAQGRASTNELAERAKQLYQKDSVMSHFYNKELAGGKWNHMMDQTHIGYTNWQQPDKNSMPEVKTIELAPVAEMGVAIEGSDNWWPFSKEKAILPQFDPVQRQRYYIDLFNRGSVPFDAVLNTASNLVKVSATKVHIDKDMRIWVEADWKKMPKAITEVPITINGAGQSVEVIAVLNPLLNIDPKQKGFVESNGYVAIEAEHFSRLVNKGEAEWQKVPGLGRTLSAMMPVPVNSSSMPLGQSSPRIEYDVLFNTTGDVTVTTLISPTLNIYNNEGLCFAVSFDNQQPQIVNIHKGKTNADWAESVRRNIVELNTKHTIDKPGKHTLKIWMIDPGIVLQRLHIDCGGLKPSYLGPLESKRN
;
A
#
# COMPACT_ATOMS: atom_id res chain seq x y z
N MET A 1 0.04 19.72 55.94
CA MET A 1 0.21 18.47 56.73
C MET A 1 -0.35 17.32 55.96
N PRO A 2 0.45 16.28 55.79
CA PRO A 2 0.24 15.23 54.78
C PRO A 2 -0.47 14.02 55.36
N PHE A 3 -1.13 13.25 54.47
CA PHE A 3 -1.42 11.85 54.76
C PHE A 3 -0.84 11.00 53.66
N ILE A 4 0.25 10.31 54.03
CA ILE A 4 0.90 9.23 53.27
C ILE A 4 0.22 7.93 53.72
N ASN A 5 -0.38 7.18 52.80
CA ASN A 5 -0.74 5.79 53.06
C ASN A 5 0.25 4.87 52.32
N LYS A 6 1.08 4.20 53.08
CA LYS A 6 1.95 3.09 52.66
C LYS A 6 1.10 1.83 52.50
N LEU A 7 1.12 1.28 51.30
CA LEU A 7 0.66 -0.10 51.07
C LEU A 7 1.88 -1.06 51.09
N ILE A 8 1.90 -1.90 52.12
CA ILE A 8 2.89 -2.97 52.27
C ILE A 8 2.46 -4.16 51.39
N VAL A 9 3.30 -4.50 50.40
CA VAL A 9 3.11 -5.75 49.62
C VAL A 9 3.87 -6.89 50.31
N LEU A 10 3.11 -7.86 50.76
CA LEU A 10 3.60 -9.10 51.36
C LEU A 10 4.05 -10.05 50.23
N LEU A 11 5.35 -10.30 50.09
CA LEU A 11 5.90 -11.32 49.22
C LEU A 11 5.73 -12.70 49.88
N VAL A 12 4.82 -13.53 49.36
CA VAL A 12 4.74 -14.94 49.68
C VAL A 12 5.50 -15.71 48.59
N PHE A 13 6.66 -16.24 48.94
CA PHE A 13 7.36 -17.25 48.15
C PHE A 13 6.61 -18.58 48.21
N CYS A 14 5.88 -18.93 47.13
CA CYS A 14 5.48 -20.31 46.91
C CYS A 14 6.40 -20.93 45.86
N SER A 15 7.28 -21.84 46.31
CA SER A 15 8.02 -22.76 45.44
C SER A 15 7.05 -23.76 44.83
N ALA A 16 6.59 -23.48 43.60
CA ALA A 16 5.88 -24.48 42.80
C ALA A 16 6.87 -25.16 41.84
N ALA A 17 6.95 -26.46 41.95
CA ALA A 17 7.69 -27.33 41.05
C ALA A 17 7.20 -27.12 39.60
N PHE A 18 8.13 -26.83 38.70
CA PHE A 18 7.84 -26.75 37.27
C PHE A 18 7.48 -28.14 36.74
N ASN A 19 6.21 -28.37 36.48
CA ASN A 19 5.73 -29.41 35.60
C ASN A 19 5.67 -28.83 34.18
N PRO A 20 6.47 -29.29 33.19
CA PRO A 20 6.52 -28.66 31.87
C PRO A 20 5.43 -29.17 30.91
N LEU A 21 4.26 -29.56 31.38
CA LEU A 21 3.26 -30.24 30.54
C LEU A 21 1.81 -29.75 30.70
N GLU A 22 1.56 -28.56 31.24
CA GLU A 22 0.22 -27.97 31.19
C GLU A 22 0.28 -26.47 31.07
N SER A 23 0.31 -25.95 29.82
CA SER A 23 -0.45 -24.78 29.34
C SER A 23 -0.30 -24.69 27.84
N ARG A 24 -0.98 -25.56 27.10
CA ARG A 24 -1.47 -25.14 25.76
C ARG A 24 -2.62 -24.17 26.00
N ALA A 25 -2.31 -22.97 26.44
CA ALA A 25 -3.17 -21.82 26.30
C ALA A 25 -3.39 -21.60 24.81
N ASP A 26 -4.62 -21.41 24.39
CA ASP A 26 -5.16 -21.16 23.06
C ASP A 26 -4.13 -20.64 22.03
N GLY A 27 -3.33 -21.54 21.48
CA GLY A 27 -2.33 -21.24 20.45
C GLY A 27 -3.08 -20.75 19.19
N LEU A 28 -2.64 -19.66 18.62
CA LEU A 28 -3.07 -19.22 17.30
C LEU A 28 -2.76 -20.36 16.33
N ASN A 29 -3.79 -21.02 15.80
CA ASN A 29 -3.67 -22.29 15.08
C ASN A 29 -2.88 -22.10 13.77
N ARG A 30 -1.56 -22.21 13.84
CA ARG A 30 -0.66 -22.02 12.69
C ARG A 30 -0.63 -23.30 11.86
N LYS A 31 -0.90 -23.15 10.58
CA LYS A 31 -0.84 -24.26 9.62
C LYS A 31 0.56 -24.36 9.03
N LEU A 32 1.06 -25.58 8.92
CA LEU A 32 2.23 -25.88 8.09
C LEU A 32 1.90 -25.67 6.61
N GLY A 33 2.91 -25.37 5.80
CA GLY A 33 2.76 -25.31 4.37
C GLY A 33 2.28 -26.63 3.75
N SER A 34 1.77 -26.55 2.53
CA SER A 34 1.08 -27.67 1.86
C SER A 34 1.94 -28.92 1.68
N GLN A 35 3.26 -28.81 1.71
CA GLN A 35 4.22 -29.91 1.58
C GLN A 35 4.54 -30.60 2.91
N LEU A 36 4.06 -30.07 4.02
CA LEU A 36 4.37 -30.57 5.35
C LEU A 36 3.15 -31.18 6.05
N SER A 37 3.44 -32.05 7.03
CA SER A 37 2.43 -32.67 7.90
C SER A 37 2.99 -32.84 9.29
N ILE A 38 2.17 -32.78 10.34
CA ILE A 38 2.54 -33.14 11.71
C ILE A 38 2.46 -34.65 12.00
N THR A 39 1.86 -35.39 11.07
CA THR A 39 1.77 -36.88 11.14
C THR A 39 2.47 -37.51 9.96
N PRO A 40 3.09 -38.69 10.16
CA PRO A 40 3.78 -39.41 9.10
C PRO A 40 2.78 -39.84 8.02
N GLN A 41 3.16 -39.69 6.75
CA GLN A 41 2.45 -40.16 5.59
C GLN A 41 3.29 -41.20 4.84
N LYS A 42 2.66 -42.01 3.96
CA LYS A 42 3.39 -43.01 3.17
C LYS A 42 4.52 -42.34 2.37
N GLY A 43 5.73 -42.80 2.54
CA GLY A 43 6.91 -42.28 1.85
C GLY A 43 7.46 -40.96 2.43
N SER A 44 6.78 -40.25 3.32
CA SER A 44 7.23 -38.98 3.88
C SER A 44 8.61 -39.07 4.57
N PHE A 45 9.31 -37.93 4.59
CA PHE A 45 10.59 -37.76 5.24
C PHE A 45 10.36 -37.08 6.63
N ALA A 46 10.94 -37.65 7.67
CA ALA A 46 10.87 -37.12 9.05
C ALA A 46 11.88 -36.00 9.25
N LEU A 47 11.45 -34.74 9.01
CA LEU A 47 12.33 -33.58 9.21
C LEU A 47 12.57 -33.27 10.69
N ILE A 48 11.49 -33.28 11.48
CA ILE A 48 11.52 -33.16 12.95
C ILE A 48 10.71 -34.33 13.55
N THR A 49 11.26 -35.01 14.52
CA THR A 49 10.57 -36.07 15.25
C THR A 49 10.88 -35.98 16.75
N ASN A 50 9.83 -35.87 17.57
CA ASN A 50 9.95 -35.71 19.02
C ASN A 50 10.93 -34.58 19.42
N GLY A 51 10.81 -33.45 18.72
CA GLY A 51 11.64 -32.25 18.92
C GLY A 51 13.08 -32.38 18.41
N LYS A 52 13.46 -33.47 17.74
CA LYS A 52 14.81 -33.68 17.18
C LYS A 52 14.79 -33.48 15.67
N SER A 53 15.64 -32.61 15.16
CA SER A 53 15.80 -32.33 13.73
C SER A 53 16.71 -33.35 13.05
N SER A 54 16.44 -33.66 11.78
CA SER A 54 17.33 -34.47 10.95
C SER A 54 18.69 -33.79 10.75
N ALA A 55 19.73 -34.57 10.51
CA ALA A 55 21.07 -34.08 10.19
C ALA A 55 21.06 -33.38 8.83
N LEU A 56 21.82 -32.29 8.70
CA LEU A 56 21.97 -31.48 7.52
C LEU A 56 23.34 -31.71 6.87
N VAL A 57 23.41 -31.73 5.56
CA VAL A 57 24.67 -31.89 4.82
C VAL A 57 24.67 -30.95 3.61
N TYR A 58 25.83 -30.36 3.33
CA TYR A 58 26.08 -29.65 2.06
C TYR A 58 27.53 -29.89 1.61
N SER A 59 27.83 -29.58 0.35
CA SER A 59 29.16 -29.76 -0.23
C SER A 59 29.99 -28.48 -0.08
N SER A 60 31.25 -28.57 0.38
CA SER A 60 32.18 -27.41 0.48
C SER A 60 32.48 -26.75 -0.84
N ASN A 61 32.30 -27.48 -1.96
CA ASN A 61 32.50 -26.94 -3.31
C ASN A 61 31.31 -26.13 -3.82
N ASP A 62 30.18 -26.11 -3.11
CA ASP A 62 29.02 -25.29 -3.47
C ASP A 62 29.27 -23.83 -3.11
N PHE A 63 28.40 -22.95 -3.57
CA PHE A 63 28.49 -21.51 -3.33
C PHE A 63 28.43 -21.16 -1.83
N VAL A 64 29.18 -20.14 -1.44
CA VAL A 64 29.19 -19.63 -0.05
C VAL A 64 27.78 -19.29 0.44
N GLY A 65 26.92 -18.74 -0.44
CA GLY A 65 25.53 -18.43 -0.13
C GLY A 65 24.70 -19.64 0.26
N VAL A 66 24.97 -20.82 -0.34
CA VAL A 66 24.31 -22.08 0.03
C VAL A 66 24.73 -22.52 1.45
N ALA A 67 26.02 -22.39 1.77
CA ALA A 67 26.53 -22.67 3.12
C ALA A 67 25.90 -21.73 4.16
N LYS A 68 25.76 -20.42 3.86
CA LYS A 68 25.06 -19.45 4.71
C LYS A 68 23.59 -19.81 4.87
N ALA A 69 22.88 -20.13 3.78
CA ALA A 69 21.46 -20.53 3.84
C ALA A 69 21.26 -21.80 4.67
N MET A 70 22.15 -22.77 4.59
CA MET A 70 22.12 -23.97 5.44
C MET A 70 22.33 -23.66 6.92
N ASN A 71 23.16 -22.67 7.26
CA ASN A 71 23.31 -22.19 8.63
C ASN A 71 22.05 -21.47 9.14
N TYR A 72 21.40 -20.65 8.30
CA TYR A 72 20.09 -20.06 8.63
C TYR A 72 19.03 -21.16 8.81
N PHE A 73 18.99 -22.15 7.93
CA PHE A 73 18.07 -23.28 8.06
C PHE A 73 18.28 -24.09 9.35
N LYS A 74 19.55 -24.31 9.73
CA LYS A 74 19.90 -24.91 11.03
C LYS A 74 19.32 -24.10 12.20
N SER A 75 19.40 -22.76 12.11
CA SER A 75 18.83 -21.87 13.13
C SER A 75 17.30 -21.90 13.11
N ASP A 76 16.68 -21.97 11.94
CA ASP A 76 15.23 -22.10 11.77
C ASP A 76 14.72 -23.42 12.39
N LEU A 77 15.40 -24.52 12.12
CA LEU A 77 15.09 -25.81 12.74
C LEU A 77 15.19 -25.75 14.27
N LYS A 78 16.20 -25.05 14.82
CA LYS A 78 16.33 -24.85 16.27
C LYS A 78 15.15 -24.04 16.82
N MET A 79 14.73 -22.97 16.15
CA MET A 79 13.57 -22.18 16.57
C MET A 79 12.29 -23.01 16.56
N VAL A 80 12.10 -23.87 15.55
CA VAL A 80 10.90 -24.70 15.39
C VAL A 80 10.91 -25.92 16.31
N SER A 81 12.04 -26.65 16.43
CA SER A 81 12.10 -27.91 17.18
C SER A 81 12.53 -27.78 18.65
N GLY A 82 13.13 -26.63 19.00
CA GLY A 82 13.80 -26.43 20.30
C GLY A 82 15.18 -27.05 20.38
N THR A 83 15.64 -27.81 19.37
CA THR A 83 16.95 -28.51 19.36
C THR A 83 17.76 -28.15 18.13
N GLU A 84 19.07 -28.05 18.31
CA GLU A 84 19.99 -27.71 17.22
C GLU A 84 20.26 -28.92 16.32
N ALA A 85 20.07 -28.77 15.00
CA ALA A 85 20.43 -29.80 14.02
C ALA A 85 21.96 -29.88 13.86
N THR A 86 22.50 -31.09 13.61
CA THR A 86 23.90 -31.21 13.19
C THR A 86 24.01 -30.75 11.71
N LEU A 87 25.05 -29.97 11.42
CA LEU A 87 25.38 -29.56 10.07
C LEU A 87 26.76 -30.13 9.70
N ASN A 88 26.80 -30.94 8.65
CA ASN A 88 27.99 -31.64 8.19
C ASN A 88 28.42 -31.12 6.81
N ILE A 89 29.70 -31.06 6.56
CA ILE A 89 30.29 -30.60 5.30
C ILE A 89 30.98 -31.79 4.63
N ASP A 90 30.63 -32.13 3.43
CA ASP A 90 31.18 -33.22 2.60
C ASP A 90 31.05 -34.64 3.19
N GLN A 91 30.73 -34.77 4.43
CA GLN A 91 30.65 -36.06 5.14
C GLN A 91 29.21 -36.43 5.44
N LEU A 92 28.86 -37.67 5.08
CA LEU A 92 27.56 -38.22 5.44
C LEU A 92 27.64 -38.78 6.87
N PRO A 93 26.84 -38.28 7.82
CA PRO A 93 26.78 -38.84 9.18
C PRO A 93 26.14 -40.25 9.14
N ALA A 94 26.47 -41.08 10.14
CA ALA A 94 25.91 -42.44 10.28
C ALA A 94 24.46 -42.35 10.82
N VAL A 95 23.53 -41.94 9.98
CA VAL A 95 22.10 -41.77 10.28
C VAL A 95 21.23 -42.41 9.20
N SER A 96 20.01 -42.83 9.56
CA SER A 96 19.07 -43.39 8.60
C SER A 96 18.40 -42.36 7.69
N GLN A 97 18.35 -41.09 8.13
CA GLN A 97 17.73 -39.99 7.37
C GLN A 97 18.57 -38.72 7.51
N LEU A 98 18.68 -37.98 6.41
CA LEU A 98 19.37 -36.66 6.38
C LEU A 98 18.80 -35.74 5.28
N VAL A 99 19.08 -34.46 5.43
CA VAL A 99 18.74 -33.43 4.45
C VAL A 99 20.02 -33.04 3.70
N ILE A 100 19.98 -33.00 2.37
CA ILE A 100 21.05 -32.41 1.58
C ILE A 100 20.51 -31.22 0.81
N ALA A 101 21.31 -30.15 0.70
CA ALA A 101 21.04 -29.06 -0.19
C ALA A 101 22.25 -28.84 -1.09
N GLY A 102 22.00 -28.50 -2.37
CA GLY A 102 23.11 -28.26 -3.29
C GLY A 102 22.68 -27.78 -4.64
N THR A 103 23.62 -27.15 -5.34
CA THR A 103 23.48 -26.60 -6.68
C THR A 103 23.99 -27.59 -7.72
N ILE A 104 23.28 -27.77 -8.82
CA ILE A 104 23.68 -28.63 -9.93
C ILE A 104 25.07 -28.22 -10.43
N GLY A 105 25.98 -29.19 -10.60
CA GLY A 105 27.36 -28.98 -11.08
C GLY A 105 28.32 -28.39 -10.05
N HIS A 106 27.85 -28.03 -8.84
CA HIS A 106 28.64 -27.51 -7.73
C HIS A 106 28.59 -28.39 -6.49
N SER A 107 27.51 -29.16 -6.30
CA SER A 107 27.39 -30.07 -5.17
C SER A 107 27.72 -31.52 -5.60
N GLN A 108 28.85 -32.04 -5.12
CA GLN A 108 29.27 -33.40 -5.41
C GLN A 108 28.21 -34.45 -5.02
N LEU A 109 27.51 -34.22 -3.89
CA LEU A 109 26.46 -35.11 -3.40
C LEU A 109 25.23 -35.12 -4.35
N ILE A 110 24.81 -33.97 -4.85
CA ILE A 110 23.72 -33.86 -5.82
C ILE A 110 24.12 -34.51 -7.14
N ASP A 111 25.30 -34.18 -7.66
CA ASP A 111 25.82 -34.72 -8.92
C ASP A 111 26.01 -36.23 -8.87
N GLN A 112 26.38 -36.79 -7.70
CA GLN A 112 26.44 -38.25 -7.50
C GLN A 112 25.07 -38.88 -7.68
N LEU A 113 24.01 -38.34 -7.05
CA LEU A 113 22.65 -38.89 -7.18
C LEU A 113 22.13 -38.83 -8.61
N VAL A 114 22.49 -37.78 -9.35
CA VAL A 114 22.14 -37.66 -10.79
C VAL A 114 22.90 -38.73 -11.63
N ARG A 115 24.22 -38.87 -11.44
CA ARG A 115 25.01 -39.91 -12.13
C ARG A 115 24.52 -41.31 -11.82
N GLU A 116 24.12 -41.59 -10.59
CA GLU A 116 23.58 -42.87 -10.15
C GLU A 116 22.11 -43.11 -10.59
N LYS A 117 21.50 -42.13 -11.30
CA LYS A 117 20.09 -42.14 -11.73
C LYS A 117 19.09 -42.27 -10.58
N LYS A 118 19.47 -41.86 -9.37
CA LYS A 118 18.59 -41.81 -8.20
C LYS A 118 17.80 -40.50 -8.09
N LEU A 119 18.25 -39.47 -8.79
CA LEU A 119 17.64 -38.15 -8.85
C LEU A 119 17.61 -37.65 -10.29
N ASP A 120 16.42 -37.26 -10.76
CA ASP A 120 16.25 -36.61 -12.07
C ASP A 120 16.09 -35.11 -11.86
N LEU A 121 17.00 -34.33 -12.41
CA LEU A 121 17.04 -32.86 -12.35
C LEU A 121 16.78 -32.21 -13.72
N GLY A 122 16.30 -32.96 -14.72
CA GLY A 122 16.04 -32.45 -16.06
C GLY A 122 15.15 -31.19 -16.08
N VAL A 123 14.23 -31.08 -15.12
CA VAL A 123 13.33 -29.89 -14.96
C VAL A 123 14.06 -28.60 -14.58
N LEU A 124 15.31 -28.67 -14.10
CA LEU A 124 16.13 -27.53 -13.69
C LEU A 124 17.11 -27.05 -14.76
N ASN A 125 17.31 -27.84 -15.83
CA ASN A 125 18.29 -27.54 -16.87
C ASN A 125 17.96 -26.25 -17.61
N GLY A 126 18.90 -25.30 -17.60
CA GLY A 126 18.74 -24.00 -18.25
C GLY A 126 17.71 -23.07 -17.62
N LYS A 127 17.25 -23.39 -16.41
CA LYS A 127 16.30 -22.59 -15.66
C LYS A 127 17.01 -21.55 -14.79
N TRP A 128 16.32 -20.45 -14.54
CA TRP A 128 16.76 -19.35 -13.70
C TRP A 128 16.10 -19.49 -12.32
N GLU A 129 16.93 -19.62 -11.27
CA GLU A 129 16.49 -19.63 -9.85
C GLU A 129 15.41 -20.67 -9.51
N GLN A 130 15.29 -21.73 -10.31
CA GLN A 130 14.37 -22.81 -10.03
C GLN A 130 14.97 -23.81 -9.07
N PHE A 131 14.14 -24.41 -8.23
CA PHE A 131 14.53 -25.47 -7.31
C PHE A 131 13.51 -26.61 -7.28
N ILE A 132 13.95 -27.73 -6.74
CA ILE A 132 13.10 -28.83 -6.30
C ILE A 132 13.37 -29.20 -4.85
N ILE A 133 12.34 -29.68 -4.16
CA ILE A 133 12.42 -30.36 -2.89
C ILE A 133 11.82 -31.74 -3.09
N GLN A 134 12.59 -32.81 -2.81
CA GLN A 134 12.18 -34.18 -3.09
C GLN A 134 12.75 -35.18 -2.09
N VAL A 135 11.97 -36.17 -1.70
CA VAL A 135 12.46 -37.32 -0.94
C VAL A 135 13.05 -38.37 -1.88
N VAL A 136 14.28 -38.84 -1.59
CA VAL A 136 14.97 -39.89 -2.34
C VAL A 136 15.24 -41.05 -1.37
N GLU A 137 14.74 -42.26 -1.70
CA GLU A 137 14.97 -43.48 -0.91
C GLU A 137 16.31 -44.10 -1.30
N ASN A 138 17.03 -44.62 -0.32
CA ASN A 138 18.33 -45.29 -0.48
C ASN A 138 19.34 -44.47 -1.29
N ALA A 139 19.35 -43.14 -1.07
CA ALA A 139 20.20 -42.20 -1.79
C ALA A 139 21.69 -42.56 -1.63
N PHE A 140 22.12 -42.90 -0.42
CA PHE A 140 23.50 -43.26 -0.08
C PHE A 140 23.56 -44.55 0.72
N PRO A 141 24.71 -45.28 0.74
CA PRO A 141 24.87 -46.45 1.56
C PRO A 141 24.60 -46.18 3.04
N GLY A 142 23.70 -46.96 3.66
CA GLY A 142 23.30 -46.79 5.05
C GLY A 142 22.24 -45.69 5.29
N VAL A 143 21.88 -44.86 4.31
CA VAL A 143 20.85 -43.81 4.43
C VAL A 143 19.56 -44.27 3.75
N GLN A 144 18.54 -44.53 4.54
CA GLN A 144 17.25 -45.02 4.05
C GLN A 144 16.47 -43.93 3.27
N LYS A 145 16.48 -42.67 3.77
CA LYS A 145 15.79 -41.53 3.15
C LYS A 145 16.65 -40.28 3.20
N THR A 146 16.66 -39.57 2.09
CA THR A 146 17.30 -38.27 1.97
C THR A 146 16.29 -37.25 1.46
N LEU A 147 16.13 -36.15 2.17
CA LEU A 147 15.44 -34.99 1.65
C LEU A 147 16.43 -34.16 0.83
N VAL A 148 16.19 -34.05 -0.46
CA VAL A 148 17.03 -33.32 -1.39
C VAL A 148 16.42 -31.97 -1.69
N ILE A 149 17.19 -30.90 -1.52
CA ILE A 149 16.91 -29.55 -1.98
C ILE A 149 17.92 -29.23 -3.07
N ALA A 150 17.50 -29.18 -4.34
CA ALA A 150 18.42 -28.96 -5.45
C ALA A 150 17.98 -27.73 -6.26
N GLY A 151 18.92 -26.85 -6.57
CA GLY A 151 18.70 -25.62 -7.35
C GLY A 151 19.40 -25.68 -8.71
N SER A 152 18.81 -24.97 -9.71
CA SER A 152 19.41 -24.75 -11.03
C SER A 152 20.68 -23.88 -10.98
N ASP A 153 20.75 -23.02 -9.98
CA ASP A 153 21.84 -22.09 -9.68
C ASP A 153 21.92 -21.80 -8.16
N LYS A 154 22.88 -20.94 -7.75
CA LYS A 154 23.07 -20.61 -6.31
C LYS A 154 21.78 -20.13 -5.64
N ARG A 155 21.01 -19.25 -6.30
CA ARG A 155 19.77 -18.69 -5.73
C ARG A 155 18.63 -19.67 -5.72
N GLY A 156 18.51 -20.51 -6.75
CA GLY A 156 17.54 -21.61 -6.75
C GLY A 156 17.71 -22.51 -5.52
N THR A 157 18.94 -22.90 -5.18
CA THR A 157 19.24 -23.69 -3.99
C THR A 157 18.87 -22.95 -2.71
N ILE A 158 19.26 -21.66 -2.58
CA ILE A 158 18.96 -20.79 -1.43
C ILE A 158 17.45 -20.64 -1.25
N PHE A 159 16.71 -20.37 -2.34
CA PHE A 159 15.26 -20.21 -2.30
C PHE A 159 14.54 -21.52 -1.92
N GLY A 160 15.06 -22.67 -2.37
CA GLY A 160 14.54 -23.97 -1.93
C GLY A 160 14.70 -24.23 -0.44
N ILE A 161 15.84 -23.83 0.12
CA ILE A 161 16.10 -23.90 1.57
C ILE A 161 15.13 -23.01 2.33
N PHE A 162 15.01 -21.73 1.95
CA PHE A 162 14.11 -20.80 2.63
C PHE A 162 12.63 -21.07 2.38
N GLU A 163 12.27 -21.71 1.26
CA GLU A 163 10.89 -22.16 1.05
C GLU A 163 10.51 -23.25 2.07
N LEU A 164 11.42 -24.17 2.37
CA LEU A 164 11.16 -25.16 3.41
C LEU A 164 11.04 -24.50 4.79
N SER A 165 11.86 -23.51 5.11
CA SER A 165 11.73 -22.68 6.32
C SER A 165 10.37 -22.00 6.41
N ARG A 166 9.91 -21.36 5.32
CA ARG A 166 8.61 -20.71 5.25
C ARG A 166 7.47 -21.70 5.50
N GLN A 167 7.55 -22.88 4.89
CA GLN A 167 6.54 -23.92 5.08
C GLN A 167 6.51 -24.49 6.51
N MET A 168 7.63 -24.47 7.23
CA MET A 168 7.67 -24.79 8.68
C MET A 168 7.07 -23.69 9.55
N GLY A 169 6.70 -22.55 8.98
CA GLY A 169 6.14 -21.42 9.72
C GLY A 169 7.18 -20.39 10.18
N VAL A 170 8.39 -20.38 9.63
CA VAL A 170 9.35 -19.31 9.87
C VAL A 170 9.03 -18.16 8.89
N SER A 171 8.46 -17.10 9.42
CA SER A 171 8.14 -15.90 8.62
C SER A 171 9.42 -15.22 8.13
N PRO A 172 9.44 -14.62 6.90
CA PRO A 172 10.51 -13.72 6.52
C PRO A 172 10.73 -12.58 7.52
N TRP A 173 9.67 -12.15 8.17
CA TRP A 173 9.64 -11.03 9.13
C TRP A 173 9.96 -11.43 10.57
N TYR A 174 10.40 -12.66 10.81
CA TYR A 174 10.68 -13.15 12.17
C TYR A 174 11.64 -12.23 12.94
N TRP A 175 12.66 -11.70 12.25
CA TRP A 175 13.60 -10.76 12.86
C TRP A 175 13.20 -9.31 12.66
N TRP A 176 12.73 -8.93 11.45
CA TRP A 176 12.44 -7.55 11.08
C TRP A 176 11.11 -7.01 11.61
N ALA A 177 10.21 -7.86 12.07
CA ALA A 177 8.97 -7.47 12.73
C ALA A 177 8.64 -8.33 13.96
N ASP A 178 9.64 -9.03 14.52
CA ASP A 178 9.54 -9.83 15.75
C ASP A 178 8.41 -10.89 15.69
N VAL A 179 8.13 -11.41 14.49
CA VAL A 179 7.11 -12.46 14.32
C VAL A 179 7.60 -13.74 14.97
N PRO A 180 6.92 -14.26 15.99
CA PRO A 180 7.40 -15.45 16.70
C PRO A 180 7.33 -16.71 15.84
N VAL A 181 8.22 -17.64 16.09
CA VAL A 181 8.20 -18.98 15.47
C VAL A 181 7.55 -19.95 16.44
N GLU A 182 6.50 -20.64 16.00
CA GLU A 182 5.78 -21.60 16.84
C GLU A 182 6.53 -22.96 16.90
N PRO A 183 6.78 -23.51 18.10
CA PRO A 183 7.41 -24.81 18.24
C PRO A 183 6.57 -25.96 17.67
N GLN A 184 7.25 -26.90 17.01
CA GLN A 184 6.65 -28.13 16.47
C GLN A 184 7.49 -29.35 16.85
N SER A 185 6.87 -30.31 17.54
CA SER A 185 7.55 -31.53 17.92
C SER A 185 7.74 -32.52 16.77
N ASN A 186 6.88 -32.46 15.76
CA ASN A 186 6.93 -33.38 14.62
C ASN A 186 6.62 -32.61 13.32
N ILE A 187 7.47 -32.77 12.31
CA ILE A 187 7.27 -32.28 10.94
C ILE A 187 7.74 -33.36 9.97
N TYR A 188 6.87 -33.73 9.05
CA TYR A 188 7.13 -34.68 7.97
C TYR A 188 6.97 -33.97 6.64
N VAL A 189 7.96 -34.13 5.74
CA VAL A 189 7.90 -33.62 4.37
C VAL A 189 7.26 -34.70 3.49
N LYS A 190 6.27 -34.36 2.70
CA LYS A 190 5.60 -35.28 1.78
C LYS A 190 6.56 -35.84 0.74
N ALA A 191 6.26 -37.01 0.21
CA ALA A 191 7.15 -37.72 -0.73
C ALA A 191 7.19 -37.06 -2.13
N GLU A 192 6.12 -36.36 -2.51
CA GLU A 192 5.97 -35.77 -3.84
C GLU A 192 7.02 -34.68 -4.08
N ARG A 193 7.52 -34.61 -5.32
CA ARG A 193 8.40 -33.54 -5.74
C ARG A 193 7.67 -32.20 -5.68
N PHE A 194 8.30 -31.20 -5.10
CA PHE A 194 7.80 -29.83 -4.99
C PHE A 194 8.72 -28.85 -5.71
N THR A 195 8.15 -27.87 -6.38
CA THR A 195 8.82 -26.73 -6.98
C THR A 195 7.83 -25.56 -7.07
N LEU A 196 8.32 -24.33 -7.08
CA LEU A 196 7.56 -23.13 -7.40
C LEU A 196 7.68 -22.73 -8.88
N GLY A 197 8.47 -23.47 -9.67
CA GLY A 197 8.82 -23.09 -11.01
C GLY A 197 9.87 -21.99 -11.10
N GLU A 198 10.15 -21.54 -12.31
CA GLU A 198 11.01 -20.41 -12.60
C GLU A 198 10.26 -19.10 -12.35
N PRO A 199 10.89 -18.08 -11.75
CA PRO A 199 10.21 -16.80 -11.53
C PRO A 199 9.87 -16.09 -12.84
N ALA A 200 8.70 -15.47 -12.88
CA ALA A 200 8.21 -14.74 -14.05
C ALA A 200 9.03 -13.48 -14.34
N VAL A 201 9.51 -12.80 -13.31
CA VAL A 201 10.38 -11.62 -13.42
C VAL A 201 11.80 -12.00 -13.03
N LYS A 202 12.78 -11.66 -13.89
CA LYS A 202 14.15 -12.12 -13.71
C LYS A 202 14.84 -11.51 -12.50
N TYR A 203 14.82 -10.18 -12.34
CA TYR A 203 15.40 -9.45 -11.22
C TYR A 203 14.29 -8.77 -10.43
N ARG A 204 14.19 -9.13 -9.15
CA ARG A 204 13.12 -8.72 -8.23
C ARG A 204 13.74 -8.11 -7.01
N GLY A 205 13.48 -6.85 -6.77
CA GLY A 205 14.22 -6.17 -5.72
C GLY A 205 13.54 -4.97 -5.11
N ILE A 206 14.26 -4.40 -4.17
CA ILE A 206 13.88 -3.21 -3.44
C ILE A 206 14.94 -2.12 -3.58
N PHE A 207 14.51 -0.87 -3.45
CA PHE A 207 15.37 0.27 -3.26
C PHE A 207 15.19 0.80 -1.84
N LEU A 208 16.28 0.88 -1.10
CA LEU A 208 16.34 1.56 0.19
C LEU A 208 16.75 2.99 -0.03
N ASN A 209 15.89 3.91 0.30
CA ASN A 209 16.34 5.25 0.60
C ASN A 209 16.84 5.28 2.04
N ASP A 210 17.99 5.84 2.31
CA ASP A 210 18.47 6.06 3.67
C ASP A 210 17.84 7.34 4.24
N GLU A 211 16.52 7.28 4.39
CA GLU A 211 15.68 8.40 4.80
C GLU A 211 15.98 8.80 6.24
N GLU A 212 16.50 9.98 6.40
CA GLU A 212 16.58 10.61 7.71
C GLU A 212 15.18 11.16 8.10
N PRO A 213 14.80 11.01 9.37
CA PRO A 213 15.58 10.53 10.51
C PRO A 213 15.36 9.06 10.90
N ALA A 214 14.73 8.22 10.12
CA ALA A 214 14.32 6.87 10.54
C ALA A 214 15.42 5.82 10.31
N LEU A 215 15.46 5.15 9.15
CA LEU A 215 16.32 4.00 8.89
C LEU A 215 17.81 4.31 9.12
N GLY A 216 18.28 5.48 8.69
CA GLY A 216 19.68 5.88 8.83
C GLY A 216 20.12 5.94 10.28
N ARG A 217 19.36 6.63 11.14
CA ARG A 217 19.67 6.72 12.59
C ARG A 217 19.56 5.36 13.28
N TRP A 218 18.55 4.57 12.94
CA TRP A 218 18.42 3.23 13.46
C TRP A 218 19.62 2.36 13.07
N ALA A 219 20.06 2.38 11.82
CA ALA A 219 21.21 1.61 11.35
C ALA A 219 22.50 2.04 12.05
N VAL A 220 22.71 3.34 12.27
CA VAL A 220 23.85 3.86 13.02
C VAL A 220 23.82 3.37 14.48
N GLU A 221 22.67 3.46 15.15
CA GLU A 221 22.55 3.00 16.55
C GLU A 221 22.78 1.50 16.70
N LYS A 222 22.21 0.67 15.80
CA LYS A 222 22.22 -0.80 15.97
C LYS A 222 23.47 -1.47 15.39
N PHE A 223 24.04 -0.91 14.32
CA PHE A 223 25.13 -1.55 13.57
C PHE A 223 26.36 -0.66 13.40
N GLY A 224 26.25 0.62 13.72
CA GLY A 224 27.30 1.61 13.45
C GLY A 224 27.24 2.20 12.02
N GLY A 225 26.15 1.95 11.28
CA GLY A 225 25.92 2.44 9.92
C GLY A 225 25.48 1.32 8.95
N PHE A 226 25.44 1.64 7.67
CA PHE A 226 25.09 0.72 6.59
C PHE A 226 26.28 -0.18 6.19
N ASN A 227 26.73 -0.99 7.12
CA ASN A 227 27.87 -1.90 6.96
C ASN A 227 27.42 -3.35 6.69
N SER A 228 28.40 -4.27 6.56
CA SER A 228 28.14 -5.67 6.26
C SER A 228 27.26 -6.39 7.32
N LYS A 229 27.29 -5.96 8.58
CA LYS A 229 26.41 -6.53 9.62
C LYS A 229 24.94 -6.16 9.41
N TYR A 230 24.69 -4.91 8.98
CA TYR A 230 23.36 -4.45 8.60
C TYR A 230 22.89 -5.17 7.35
N TYR A 231 23.72 -5.17 6.29
CA TYR A 231 23.33 -5.78 5.02
C TYR A 231 23.16 -7.29 5.11
N GLU A 232 23.88 -8.00 6.00
CA GLU A 232 23.65 -9.43 6.19
C GLU A 232 22.21 -9.71 6.65
N LYS A 233 21.67 -8.87 7.55
CA LYS A 233 20.29 -8.99 8.02
C LYS A 233 19.28 -8.64 6.92
N LEU A 234 19.60 -7.64 6.12
CA LEU A 234 18.75 -7.27 4.98
C LEU A 234 18.77 -8.34 3.89
N PHE A 235 19.93 -8.85 3.51
CA PHE A 235 20.06 -9.88 2.49
C PHE A 235 19.38 -11.20 2.90
N GLU A 236 19.45 -11.56 4.16
CA GLU A 236 18.69 -12.69 4.70
C GLU A 236 17.18 -12.48 4.47
N LEU A 237 16.63 -11.31 4.83
CA LEU A 237 15.23 -10.98 4.60
C LEU A 237 14.86 -11.06 3.11
N MET A 238 15.65 -10.44 2.25
CA MET A 238 15.44 -10.43 0.81
C MET A 238 15.39 -11.84 0.22
N LEU A 239 16.34 -12.69 0.60
CA LEU A 239 16.39 -14.09 0.13
C LEU A 239 15.21 -14.92 0.65
N ARG A 240 14.74 -14.68 1.89
CA ARG A 240 13.53 -15.31 2.42
C ARG A 240 12.27 -14.92 1.64
N MET A 241 12.22 -13.70 1.10
CA MET A 241 11.16 -13.21 0.21
C MET A 241 11.44 -13.52 -1.28
N LYS A 242 12.49 -14.30 -1.60
CA LYS A 242 12.90 -14.64 -2.97
C LYS A 242 13.23 -13.42 -3.84
N SER A 243 13.69 -12.34 -3.20
CA SER A 243 14.29 -11.18 -3.86
C SER A 243 15.76 -11.46 -4.19
N ASN A 244 16.23 -10.91 -5.30
CA ASN A 244 17.59 -11.12 -5.78
C ASN A 244 18.31 -9.84 -6.20
N PHE A 245 17.67 -8.65 -6.09
CA PHE A 245 18.17 -7.39 -6.64
C PHE A 245 18.05 -6.25 -5.64
N LEU A 246 19.08 -5.43 -5.49
CA LEU A 246 19.08 -4.31 -4.55
C LEU A 246 19.66 -3.04 -5.16
N TRP A 247 18.94 -1.93 -4.97
CA TRP A 247 19.51 -0.59 -4.89
C TRP A 247 19.66 -0.25 -3.39
N PRO A 248 20.92 -0.16 -2.90
CA PRO A 248 21.16 0.08 -1.48
C PRO A 248 20.90 1.53 -1.09
N ALA A 249 20.92 1.82 0.21
CA ALA A 249 20.93 3.17 0.72
C ALA A 249 22.14 3.95 0.17
N MET A 250 21.90 5.06 -0.54
CA MET A 250 22.93 5.79 -1.29
C MET A 250 22.89 7.30 -1.11
N TRP A 251 21.85 7.83 -0.47
CA TRP A 251 21.71 9.27 -0.29
C TRP A 251 22.69 9.82 0.75
N TRP A 252 22.85 9.14 1.87
CA TRP A 252 23.85 9.40 2.91
C TRP A 252 24.92 8.31 2.97
N GLY A 253 24.59 7.11 2.52
CA GLY A 253 25.46 5.94 2.46
C GLY A 253 26.18 5.83 1.12
N ALA A 254 27.23 5.01 1.10
CA ALA A 254 27.98 4.65 -0.09
C ALA A 254 28.37 3.17 -0.02
N PHE A 255 27.43 2.30 -0.32
CA PHE A 255 27.48 0.83 -0.15
C PHE A 255 28.86 0.22 -0.45
N ASN A 256 29.45 0.62 -1.59
CA ASN A 256 30.72 0.05 -2.05
C ASN A 256 31.96 0.63 -1.34
N SER A 257 31.84 1.68 -0.56
CA SER A 257 32.95 2.36 0.12
C SER A 257 32.81 2.45 1.64
N ASP A 258 31.59 2.39 2.19
CA ASP A 258 31.38 2.48 3.63
C ASP A 258 31.92 1.25 4.37
N ASP A 259 31.77 0.06 3.77
CA ASP A 259 32.39 -1.17 4.25
C ASP A 259 32.84 -2.02 3.03
N PRO A 260 34.14 -2.29 2.87
CA PRO A 260 34.66 -3.09 1.75
C PRO A 260 34.13 -4.53 1.74
N LEU A 261 33.53 -5.01 2.82
CA LEU A 261 32.88 -6.33 2.89
C LEU A 261 31.49 -6.34 2.28
N ASN A 262 30.82 -5.18 2.14
CA ASN A 262 29.45 -5.12 1.60
C ASN A 262 29.34 -5.76 0.20
N PRO A 263 30.19 -5.42 -0.81
CA PRO A 263 30.07 -6.02 -2.13
C PRO A 263 30.35 -7.52 -2.16
N GLN A 264 31.30 -7.99 -1.35
CA GLN A 264 31.62 -9.41 -1.25
C GLN A 264 30.47 -10.19 -0.61
N LEU A 265 29.88 -9.65 0.46
CA LEU A 265 28.75 -10.26 1.13
C LEU A 265 27.54 -10.39 0.20
N ALA A 266 27.25 -9.35 -0.60
CA ALA A 266 26.18 -9.38 -1.59
C ALA A 266 26.38 -10.50 -2.61
N ASP A 267 27.57 -10.61 -3.19
CA ASP A 267 27.90 -11.65 -4.17
C ASP A 267 27.86 -13.04 -3.57
N ASP A 268 28.45 -13.22 -2.37
CA ASP A 268 28.42 -14.47 -1.62
C ASP A 268 26.98 -14.94 -1.38
N MET A 269 26.09 -14.04 -0.94
CA MET A 269 24.70 -14.36 -0.64
C MET A 269 23.81 -14.44 -1.89
N GLY A 270 24.30 -13.99 -3.04
CA GLY A 270 23.55 -14.05 -4.31
C GLY A 270 22.65 -12.85 -4.55
N ILE A 271 22.92 -11.71 -3.92
CA ILE A 271 22.21 -10.47 -4.20
C ILE A 271 22.92 -9.74 -5.35
N VAL A 272 22.19 -9.49 -6.43
CA VAL A 272 22.65 -8.71 -7.57
C VAL A 272 22.59 -7.23 -7.20
N MET A 273 23.74 -6.57 -7.24
CA MET A 273 23.84 -5.17 -6.84
C MET A 273 23.72 -4.24 -8.04
N SER A 274 23.12 -3.08 -7.80
CA SER A 274 23.13 -1.97 -8.74
C SER A 274 23.18 -0.66 -7.96
N THR A 275 23.16 0.44 -8.66
CA THR A 275 23.04 1.78 -8.11
C THR A 275 21.79 2.45 -8.66
N SER A 276 21.27 3.44 -7.98
CA SER A 276 20.00 4.06 -8.34
C SER A 276 20.07 4.80 -9.69
N HIS A 277 18.93 5.26 -10.15
CA HIS A 277 18.72 5.88 -11.46
C HIS A 277 19.55 7.13 -11.75
N HIS A 278 20.13 7.79 -10.74
CA HIS A 278 20.97 8.98 -10.88
C HIS A 278 22.42 8.76 -10.48
N GLU A 279 22.79 7.56 -10.12
CA GLU A 279 24.09 7.16 -9.57
C GLU A 279 24.77 6.14 -10.49
N PRO A 280 25.42 6.61 -11.58
CA PRO A 280 25.94 5.73 -12.61
C PRO A 280 27.21 4.99 -12.19
N MET A 281 27.47 3.87 -12.89
CA MET A 281 28.75 3.20 -12.91
C MET A 281 29.19 2.67 -11.55
N MET A 282 28.22 2.13 -10.76
CA MET A 282 28.46 1.56 -9.44
C MET A 282 29.05 2.57 -8.43
N ARG A 283 28.73 3.85 -8.58
CA ARG A 283 29.18 4.93 -7.69
C ARG A 283 28.00 5.60 -7.01
N ALA A 284 28.10 5.79 -5.69
CA ALA A 284 27.15 6.62 -4.96
C ALA A 284 27.48 8.12 -5.17
N HIS A 285 26.44 8.93 -5.29
CA HIS A 285 26.61 10.40 -5.33
C HIS A 285 27.22 10.94 -4.04
N ALA A 286 26.99 10.28 -2.92
CA ALA A 286 27.63 10.57 -1.63
C ALA A 286 29.18 10.52 -1.72
N GLU A 287 29.75 9.62 -2.53
CA GLU A 287 31.22 9.55 -2.74
C GLU A 287 31.73 10.81 -3.45
N TRP A 288 30.98 11.33 -4.43
CA TRP A 288 31.35 12.58 -5.10
C TRP A 288 31.22 13.77 -4.16
N ARG A 289 30.13 13.88 -3.42
CA ARG A 289 29.92 14.97 -2.46
C ARG A 289 30.98 15.03 -1.36
N ALA A 290 31.45 13.87 -0.91
CA ALA A 290 32.52 13.79 0.11
C ALA A 290 33.88 14.30 -0.41
N ASN A 291 34.17 14.11 -1.69
CA ASN A 291 35.47 14.47 -2.30
C ASN A 291 35.28 15.02 -3.73
N PRO A 292 34.66 16.18 -3.91
CA PRO A 292 34.37 16.71 -5.24
C PRO A 292 35.69 17.16 -5.92
N VAL A 293 35.87 16.78 -7.19
CA VAL A 293 37.00 17.20 -8.04
C VAL A 293 36.45 17.96 -9.25
N GLY A 294 36.19 19.24 -9.08
CA GLY A 294 35.49 20.08 -10.05
C GLY A 294 33.98 19.87 -10.06
N ASP A 295 33.32 20.36 -11.10
CA ASP A 295 31.88 20.38 -11.20
C ASP A 295 31.33 19.00 -11.63
N TRP A 296 30.13 18.66 -11.14
CA TRP A 296 29.32 17.56 -11.67
C TRP A 296 28.69 17.95 -13.01
N ASN A 297 29.54 18.20 -14.01
CA ASN A 297 29.14 18.64 -15.34
C ASN A 297 30.02 17.99 -16.41
N TYR A 298 29.42 17.15 -17.24
CA TYR A 298 30.14 16.39 -18.24
C TYR A 298 30.76 17.25 -19.36
N LYS A 299 30.13 18.38 -19.69
CA LYS A 299 30.68 19.30 -20.73
C LYS A 299 32.01 19.93 -20.32
N THR A 300 32.17 20.18 -19.03
CA THR A 300 33.36 20.89 -18.49
C THR A 300 34.33 19.99 -17.74
N ASN A 301 33.90 18.82 -17.26
CA ASN A 301 34.68 17.95 -16.38
C ASN A 301 34.67 16.46 -16.79
N SER A 302 34.50 16.15 -18.07
CA SER A 302 34.33 14.77 -18.54
C SER A 302 35.50 13.84 -18.18
N THR A 303 36.72 14.32 -18.19
CA THR A 303 37.91 13.50 -17.88
C THR A 303 37.86 12.98 -16.43
N VAL A 304 37.56 13.85 -15.49
CA VAL A 304 37.50 13.48 -14.08
C VAL A 304 36.28 12.55 -13.80
N LEU A 305 35.14 12.85 -14.42
CA LEU A 305 33.95 12.01 -14.29
C LEU A 305 34.17 10.62 -14.87
N LYS A 306 34.84 10.49 -16.02
CA LYS A 306 35.24 9.19 -16.59
C LYS A 306 36.12 8.39 -15.64
N GLU A 307 37.10 9.05 -15.02
CA GLU A 307 37.99 8.41 -14.05
C GLU A 307 37.23 8.01 -12.78
N PHE A 308 36.31 8.86 -12.30
CA PHE A 308 35.45 8.54 -11.18
C PHE A 308 34.60 7.29 -11.47
N TRP A 309 34.01 7.19 -12.66
CA TRP A 309 33.23 6.05 -13.10
C TRP A 309 34.06 4.78 -13.29
N ARG A 310 35.25 4.92 -13.88
CA ARG A 310 36.20 3.80 -14.06
C ARG A 310 36.48 3.09 -12.73
N LYS A 311 36.80 3.85 -11.70
CA LYS A 311 37.06 3.31 -10.35
C LYS A 311 35.82 2.54 -9.77
N GLY A 312 34.65 2.92 -10.14
CA GLY A 312 33.41 2.18 -9.74
C GLY A 312 33.38 0.79 -10.36
N ILE A 313 33.65 0.68 -11.66
CA ILE A 313 33.69 -0.60 -12.40
C ILE A 313 34.89 -1.46 -11.97
N GLU A 314 36.06 -0.87 -11.75
CA GLU A 314 37.23 -1.59 -11.20
C GLU A 314 36.91 -2.21 -9.85
N ARG A 315 36.25 -1.45 -8.96
CA ARG A 315 35.80 -1.93 -7.63
C ARG A 315 34.70 -3.00 -7.72
N MET A 316 33.82 -2.92 -8.71
CA MET A 316 32.82 -3.97 -8.95
C MET A 316 33.48 -5.32 -9.23
N GLY A 317 34.53 -5.34 -10.04
CA GLY A 317 35.25 -6.55 -10.41
C GLY A 317 34.34 -7.57 -11.13
N ASN A 318 34.45 -8.83 -10.74
CA ASN A 318 33.65 -9.93 -11.34
C ASN A 318 32.35 -10.24 -10.57
N ARG A 319 31.98 -9.42 -9.57
CA ARG A 319 30.76 -9.64 -8.79
C ARG A 319 29.53 -9.43 -9.64
N GLU A 320 28.51 -10.24 -9.39
CA GLU A 320 27.24 -10.18 -10.13
C GLU A 320 26.53 -8.83 -9.88
N SER A 321 26.45 -8.02 -10.93
CA SER A 321 25.92 -6.66 -10.85
C SER A 321 25.19 -6.27 -12.13
N ILE A 322 24.29 -5.29 -12.01
CA ILE A 322 23.68 -4.60 -13.16
C ILE A 322 24.15 -3.15 -13.11
N VAL A 323 24.89 -2.71 -14.13
CA VAL A 323 25.48 -1.36 -14.15
C VAL A 323 24.44 -0.34 -14.60
N THR A 324 24.14 0.63 -13.73
CA THR A 324 23.34 1.79 -14.12
C THR A 324 24.12 2.72 -15.03
N LEU A 325 23.59 2.94 -16.24
CA LEU A 325 24.03 3.98 -17.15
C LEU A 325 23.16 5.21 -16.90
N ALA A 326 23.76 6.34 -16.59
CA ALA A 326 23.01 7.57 -16.35
C ALA A 326 23.93 8.78 -16.26
N MET A 327 23.36 9.94 -16.40
CA MET A 327 23.79 11.16 -15.73
C MET A 327 22.61 12.09 -15.58
N ARG A 328 22.36 12.53 -14.35
CA ARG A 328 21.47 13.63 -14.02
C ARG A 328 22.29 14.79 -13.43
N GLY A 329 21.65 15.88 -13.08
CA GLY A 329 22.32 16.99 -12.39
C GLY A 329 22.78 16.61 -10.97
N ASN A 330 23.44 17.51 -10.30
CA ASN A 330 23.93 17.30 -8.94
C ASN A 330 22.76 17.18 -7.97
N GLY A 331 22.68 16.08 -7.23
CA GLY A 331 21.63 15.87 -6.23
C GLY A 331 20.29 15.40 -6.79
N ASP A 332 20.26 14.57 -7.84
CA ASP A 332 19.06 14.01 -8.45
C ASP A 332 18.16 15.06 -9.14
N GLU A 333 18.73 16.13 -9.63
CA GLU A 333 18.05 17.17 -10.40
C GLU A 333 18.26 16.98 -11.92
N ALA A 334 17.50 17.68 -12.74
CA ALA A 334 17.73 17.74 -14.17
C ALA A 334 19.08 18.41 -14.48
N MET A 335 19.83 17.91 -15.49
CA MET A 335 21.12 18.49 -15.88
C MET A 335 21.02 19.94 -16.36
N SER A 336 19.95 20.26 -17.06
CA SER A 336 19.60 21.61 -17.55
C SER A 336 18.14 21.65 -18.00
N ALA A 337 17.64 22.83 -18.31
CA ALA A 337 16.29 23.00 -18.87
C ALA A 337 16.17 22.48 -20.32
N ASP A 338 17.28 22.25 -21.02
CA ASP A 338 17.32 21.80 -22.41
C ASP A 338 17.30 20.28 -22.53
N THR A 339 16.82 19.76 -23.66
CA THR A 339 16.90 18.34 -24.01
C THR A 339 18.34 17.99 -24.38
N ASN A 340 19.07 17.36 -23.49
CA ASN A 340 20.48 16.99 -23.67
C ASN A 340 20.66 15.64 -24.42
N VAL A 341 19.90 15.39 -25.50
CA VAL A 341 19.86 14.11 -26.21
C VAL A 341 21.27 13.65 -26.64
N SER A 342 21.95 14.45 -27.45
CA SER A 342 23.28 14.08 -27.95
C SER A 342 24.36 13.97 -26.86
N LEU A 343 24.25 14.78 -25.82
CA LEU A 343 25.17 14.72 -24.68
C LEU A 343 24.98 13.41 -23.89
N LEU A 344 23.74 13.01 -23.66
CA LEU A 344 23.43 11.76 -22.96
C LEU A 344 23.83 10.53 -23.77
N GLU A 345 23.61 10.52 -25.07
CA GLU A 345 24.07 9.44 -25.95
C GLU A 345 25.61 9.32 -25.93
N GLN A 346 26.33 10.45 -25.92
CA GLN A 346 27.79 10.45 -25.74
C GLN A 346 28.22 9.93 -24.38
N ILE A 347 27.53 10.33 -23.29
CA ILE A 347 27.79 9.83 -21.93
C ILE A 347 27.61 8.32 -21.86
N VAL A 348 26.50 7.80 -22.39
CA VAL A 348 26.22 6.36 -22.44
C VAL A 348 27.30 5.62 -23.25
N ALA A 349 27.73 6.15 -24.39
CA ALA A 349 28.77 5.56 -25.19
C ALA A 349 30.12 5.49 -24.41
N ASP A 350 30.49 6.57 -23.73
CA ASP A 350 31.71 6.64 -22.91
C ASP A 350 31.63 5.70 -21.68
N GLN A 351 30.51 5.64 -21.01
CA GLN A 351 30.27 4.71 -19.88
C GLN A 351 30.40 3.25 -20.34
N ARG A 352 29.81 2.90 -21.48
CA ARG A 352 29.91 1.55 -22.06
C ARG A 352 31.36 1.22 -22.50
N ALA A 353 32.10 2.18 -23.05
CA ALA A 353 33.50 2.00 -23.37
C ALA A 353 34.36 1.70 -22.12
N ILE A 354 34.09 2.41 -21.01
CA ILE A 354 34.74 2.14 -19.71
C ILE A 354 34.42 0.72 -19.21
N ILE A 355 33.14 0.29 -19.29
CA ILE A 355 32.77 -1.06 -18.86
C ILE A 355 33.54 -2.12 -19.67
N ALA A 356 33.57 -2.01 -21.01
CA ALA A 356 34.25 -2.98 -21.87
C ALA A 356 35.75 -3.01 -21.60
N ASP A 357 36.38 -1.83 -21.43
CA ASP A 357 37.83 -1.71 -21.18
C ASP A 357 38.22 -2.29 -19.80
N VAL A 358 37.47 -2.01 -18.76
CA VAL A 358 37.76 -2.49 -17.39
C VAL A 358 37.44 -3.96 -17.20
N THR A 359 36.33 -4.44 -17.73
CA THR A 359 35.91 -5.85 -17.53
C THR A 359 36.61 -6.81 -18.46
N HIS A 360 37.22 -6.33 -19.57
CA HIS A 360 37.80 -7.14 -20.64
C HIS A 360 36.80 -8.17 -21.22
N LYS A 361 35.49 -7.87 -21.18
CA LYS A 361 34.39 -8.71 -21.68
C LYS A 361 33.70 -8.01 -22.85
N PRO A 362 33.05 -8.75 -23.75
CA PRO A 362 32.07 -8.17 -24.66
C PRO A 362 31.06 -7.36 -23.88
N ILE A 363 30.78 -6.13 -24.31
CA ILE A 363 29.89 -5.20 -23.56
C ILE A 363 28.51 -5.77 -23.26
N THR A 364 28.03 -6.69 -24.11
CA THR A 364 26.74 -7.37 -23.95
C THR A 364 26.72 -8.43 -22.84
N GLU A 365 27.90 -8.82 -22.32
CA GLU A 365 28.00 -9.79 -21.22
C GLU A 365 27.92 -9.11 -19.83
N THR A 366 28.05 -7.80 -19.76
CA THR A 366 27.83 -7.04 -18.52
C THR A 366 26.46 -6.43 -18.57
N PRO A 367 25.50 -6.89 -17.74
CA PRO A 367 24.15 -6.35 -17.72
C PRO A 367 24.13 -4.85 -17.39
N GLN A 368 23.34 -4.10 -18.12
CA GLN A 368 23.23 -2.66 -17.98
C GLN A 368 21.77 -2.24 -17.92
N VAL A 369 21.50 -1.16 -17.21
CA VAL A 369 20.15 -0.61 -17.06
C VAL A 369 20.18 0.90 -17.26
N TRP A 370 19.15 1.43 -17.91
CA TRP A 370 18.93 2.87 -18.06
C TRP A 370 17.49 3.23 -17.67
N ALA A 371 17.36 4.07 -16.63
CA ALA A 371 16.07 4.43 -16.06
C ALA A 371 15.46 5.65 -16.77
N LEU A 372 14.21 5.54 -17.20
CA LEU A 372 13.42 6.63 -17.77
C LEU A 372 12.70 7.43 -16.66
N TYR A 373 13.47 7.94 -15.71
CA TYR A 373 12.94 8.64 -14.54
C TYR A 373 12.80 10.14 -14.81
N LYS A 374 11.66 10.71 -14.42
CA LYS A 374 11.33 12.13 -14.59
C LYS A 374 11.64 12.64 -16.02
N GLU A 375 12.46 13.67 -16.17
CA GLU A 375 12.82 14.29 -17.45
C GLU A 375 13.60 13.36 -18.40
N VAL A 376 14.19 12.28 -17.90
CA VAL A 376 14.90 11.31 -18.75
C VAL A 376 13.93 10.60 -19.69
N GLN A 377 12.68 10.39 -19.26
CA GLN A 377 11.64 9.90 -20.18
C GLN A 377 11.36 10.89 -21.30
N ASP A 378 11.32 12.19 -21.00
CA ASP A 378 11.08 13.23 -22.02
C ASP A 378 12.24 13.24 -23.04
N TYR A 379 13.49 13.06 -22.63
CA TYR A 379 14.62 12.90 -23.55
C TYR A 379 14.44 11.67 -24.44
N TYR A 380 14.00 10.54 -23.89
CA TYR A 380 13.70 9.33 -24.66
C TYR A 380 12.54 9.57 -25.65
N ASP A 381 11.48 10.24 -25.24
CA ASP A 381 10.35 10.58 -26.09
C ASP A 381 10.72 11.56 -27.20
N ASN A 382 11.73 12.42 -26.96
CA ASN A 382 12.34 13.32 -27.94
C ASN A 382 13.45 12.69 -28.79
N GLY A 383 13.60 11.37 -28.77
CA GLY A 383 14.45 10.63 -29.71
C GLY A 383 15.79 10.11 -29.16
N MET A 384 16.15 10.38 -27.87
CA MET A 384 17.32 9.77 -27.24
C MET A 384 17.17 8.24 -27.20
N ARG A 385 18.24 7.53 -27.56
CA ARG A 385 18.23 6.05 -27.56
C ARG A 385 19.47 5.47 -26.89
N VAL A 386 19.28 4.29 -26.30
CA VAL A 386 20.38 3.44 -25.83
C VAL A 386 20.40 2.14 -26.64
N PRO A 387 21.55 1.45 -26.74
CA PRO A 387 21.68 0.19 -27.43
C PRO A 387 20.66 -0.86 -26.96
N ASP A 388 20.28 -1.76 -27.84
CA ASP A 388 19.19 -2.73 -27.64
C ASP A 388 19.45 -3.72 -26.49
N ASP A 389 20.71 -4.00 -26.16
CA ASP A 389 21.16 -4.86 -25.07
C ASP A 389 21.03 -4.21 -23.68
N VAL A 390 20.82 -2.89 -23.59
CA VAL A 390 20.58 -2.17 -22.34
C VAL A 390 19.13 -2.35 -21.93
N THR A 391 18.88 -2.77 -20.69
CA THR A 391 17.52 -2.84 -20.13
C THR A 391 16.95 -1.44 -19.97
N LEU A 392 15.78 -1.17 -20.54
CA LEU A 392 15.03 0.05 -20.25
C LEU A 392 14.22 -0.12 -18.97
N LEU A 393 14.52 0.67 -17.95
CA LEU A 393 13.78 0.70 -16.71
C LEU A 393 12.73 1.82 -16.77
N LEU A 394 11.49 1.43 -17.02
CA LEU A 394 10.34 2.32 -17.02
C LEU A 394 10.04 2.73 -15.56
N CYS A 395 9.34 3.84 -15.39
CA CYS A 395 9.06 4.36 -14.05
C CYS A 395 7.57 4.68 -13.90
N ASP A 396 7.10 4.66 -12.66
CA ASP A 396 5.86 5.32 -12.31
C ASP A 396 6.07 6.85 -12.15
N ASP A 397 5.01 7.55 -11.80
CA ASP A 397 5.03 8.99 -11.53
C ASP A 397 5.40 9.34 -10.09
N ASN A 398 6.04 8.43 -9.37
CA ASN A 398 6.32 8.47 -7.93
C ASN A 398 5.07 8.38 -7.02
N TRP A 399 3.90 8.16 -7.60
CA TRP A 399 2.62 8.04 -6.88
C TRP A 399 1.90 6.73 -7.21
N GLY A 400 2.62 5.77 -7.79
CA GLY A 400 2.10 4.46 -8.13
C GLY A 400 1.31 4.41 -9.44
N ASN A 401 1.55 5.35 -10.37
CA ASN A 401 0.91 5.36 -11.69
C ASN A 401 1.98 5.22 -12.77
N ILE A 402 1.98 4.12 -13.52
CA ILE A 402 2.97 3.85 -14.58
C ILE A 402 2.87 4.91 -15.68
N ARG A 403 4.03 5.52 -16.04
CA ARG A 403 4.11 6.61 -17.00
C ARG A 403 4.17 6.13 -18.44
N LYS A 404 4.84 5.01 -18.68
CA LYS A 404 5.11 4.50 -20.04
C LYS A 404 5.21 3.00 -20.04
N LEU A 405 4.72 2.37 -21.12
CA LEU A 405 4.87 0.94 -21.39
C LEU A 405 5.29 0.71 -22.85
N PRO A 406 5.88 -0.46 -23.17
CA PRO A 406 6.14 -0.86 -24.54
C PRO A 406 4.85 -0.89 -25.34
N LYS A 407 4.90 -0.42 -26.58
CA LYS A 407 3.72 -0.49 -27.47
C LYS A 407 3.43 -1.91 -27.87
N GLN A 408 2.16 -2.24 -28.00
CA GLN A 408 1.76 -3.54 -28.51
C GLN A 408 2.33 -3.77 -29.93
N GLY A 409 2.98 -4.94 -30.15
CA GLY A 409 3.64 -5.24 -31.41
C GLY A 409 5.02 -4.58 -31.60
N GLU A 410 5.52 -3.83 -30.64
CA GLU A 410 6.91 -3.33 -30.66
C GLU A 410 7.91 -4.49 -30.61
N ALA A 411 9.01 -4.40 -31.35
CA ALA A 411 10.05 -5.41 -31.36
C ALA A 411 10.66 -5.56 -29.95
N LYS A 412 10.81 -6.81 -29.49
CA LYS A 412 11.41 -7.09 -28.18
C LYS A 412 12.87 -6.66 -28.17
N ARG A 413 13.24 -5.88 -27.15
CA ARG A 413 14.63 -5.52 -26.88
C ARG A 413 15.40 -6.71 -26.30
N ALA A 414 16.65 -6.89 -26.66
CA ALA A 414 17.52 -7.92 -26.09
C ALA A 414 17.74 -7.69 -24.59
N GLY A 415 17.92 -6.44 -24.16
CA GLY A 415 18.00 -6.05 -22.77
C GLY A 415 16.69 -6.17 -21.99
N GLY A 416 15.54 -6.20 -22.69
CA GLY A 416 14.21 -6.25 -22.08
C GLY A 416 13.79 -4.95 -21.41
N TYR A 417 12.70 -5.03 -20.65
CA TYR A 417 12.10 -3.90 -19.93
C TYR A 417 11.98 -4.20 -18.44
N GLY A 418 12.20 -3.18 -17.62
CA GLY A 418 11.96 -3.22 -16.19
C GLY A 418 11.04 -2.10 -15.75
N ILE A 419 10.63 -2.13 -14.47
CA ILE A 419 9.84 -1.10 -13.82
C ILE A 419 10.46 -0.68 -12.48
N TYR A 420 10.56 0.61 -12.24
CA TYR A 420 10.85 1.22 -10.96
C TYR A 420 9.55 1.82 -10.40
N TYR A 421 9.10 1.30 -9.27
CA TYR A 421 7.82 1.58 -8.63
C TYR A 421 8.02 2.18 -7.24
N HIS A 422 7.02 2.90 -6.69
CA HIS A 422 7.14 3.61 -5.42
C HIS A 422 6.07 3.21 -4.40
N PHE A 423 6.52 2.86 -3.18
CA PHE A 423 5.68 2.84 -1.97
C PHE A 423 5.92 4.04 -1.06
N ASP A 424 6.99 4.75 -1.31
CA ASP A 424 7.48 5.91 -0.61
C ASP A 424 8.01 6.94 -1.61
N TYR A 425 7.93 8.23 -1.30
CA TYR A 425 8.46 9.27 -2.17
C TYR A 425 8.83 10.54 -1.43
N VAL A 426 9.97 11.11 -1.80
CA VAL A 426 10.43 12.44 -1.42
C VAL A 426 10.41 13.36 -2.65
N GLY A 427 9.49 14.33 -2.65
CA GLY A 427 9.36 15.29 -3.74
C GLY A 427 7.99 15.93 -3.86
N ASP A 428 7.85 16.82 -4.87
CA ASP A 428 6.61 17.50 -5.20
C ASP A 428 5.61 16.53 -5.87
N PRO A 429 4.29 16.59 -5.58
CA PRO A 429 3.57 17.63 -4.84
C PRO A 429 3.53 17.44 -3.31
N ARG A 430 3.99 16.31 -2.77
CA ARG A 430 4.09 16.05 -1.32
C ARG A 430 4.96 14.83 -1.07
N ASN A 431 5.83 14.90 -0.06
CA ASN A 431 6.44 13.70 0.50
C ASN A 431 5.35 12.80 1.10
N TYR A 432 5.52 11.49 0.95
CA TYR A 432 4.76 10.50 1.70
C TYR A 432 5.70 9.33 2.02
N LYS A 433 5.98 9.12 3.29
CA LYS A 433 7.01 8.19 3.75
C LYS A 433 6.85 7.72 5.21
N TRP A 434 5.80 8.18 5.90
CA TRP A 434 5.60 7.86 7.30
C TRP A 434 4.99 6.47 7.52
N LEU A 435 3.84 6.17 6.91
CA LEU A 435 3.13 4.90 7.03
C LEU A 435 2.69 4.38 5.65
N ASN A 436 2.38 3.09 5.57
CA ASN A 436 1.94 2.48 4.32
C ASN A 436 0.65 3.12 3.79
N THR A 437 0.71 3.60 2.55
CA THR A 437 -0.41 4.19 1.80
C THR A 437 -0.68 3.45 0.49
N SER A 438 -0.08 2.28 0.30
CA SER A 438 -0.11 1.50 -0.94
C SER A 438 -0.92 0.22 -0.76
N PRO A 439 -2.22 0.20 -1.10
CA PRO A 439 -3.01 -1.03 -1.08
C PRO A 439 -2.50 -1.99 -2.16
N ILE A 440 -2.45 -3.28 -1.83
CA ILE A 440 -1.97 -4.30 -2.79
C ILE A 440 -2.83 -4.38 -4.04
N GLN A 441 -4.09 -3.96 -3.98
CA GLN A 441 -4.99 -3.86 -5.13
C GLN A 441 -4.47 -2.87 -6.18
N ARG A 442 -3.93 -1.72 -5.73
CA ARG A 442 -3.32 -0.74 -6.65
C ARG A 442 -1.99 -1.24 -7.19
N THR A 443 -1.16 -1.82 -6.33
CA THR A 443 0.09 -2.45 -6.75
C THR A 443 -0.16 -3.55 -7.78
N TRP A 444 -1.13 -4.43 -7.53
CA TRP A 444 -1.55 -5.46 -8.46
C TRP A 444 -2.00 -4.90 -9.82
N GLU A 445 -2.87 -3.91 -9.79
CA GLU A 445 -3.44 -3.32 -11.01
C GLU A 445 -2.34 -2.76 -11.91
N GLN A 446 -1.39 -2.00 -11.35
CA GLN A 446 -0.29 -1.41 -12.12
C GLN A 446 0.78 -2.43 -12.52
N MET A 447 1.14 -3.35 -11.62
CA MET A 447 2.17 -4.34 -11.93
C MET A 447 1.66 -5.44 -12.88
N ASN A 448 0.36 -5.80 -12.80
CA ASN A 448 -0.28 -6.64 -13.82
C ASN A 448 -0.29 -5.95 -15.19
N LEU A 449 -0.59 -4.66 -15.23
CA LEU A 449 -0.51 -3.86 -16.45
C LEU A 449 0.91 -3.91 -17.06
N ALA A 450 1.96 -3.68 -16.26
CA ALA A 450 3.35 -3.77 -16.69
C ALA A 450 3.70 -5.18 -17.22
N TYR A 451 3.37 -6.21 -16.45
CA TYR A 451 3.67 -7.60 -16.82
C TYR A 451 3.02 -8.02 -18.14
N ARG A 452 1.73 -7.69 -18.33
CA ARG A 452 1.01 -8.00 -19.58
C ARG A 452 1.54 -7.22 -20.80
N HIS A 453 2.35 -6.19 -20.60
CA HIS A 453 3.08 -5.47 -21.64
C HIS A 453 4.53 -5.95 -21.82
N GLY A 454 4.92 -7.07 -21.20
CA GLY A 454 6.24 -7.68 -21.35
C GLY A 454 7.35 -6.99 -20.53
N VAL A 455 6.99 -6.33 -19.44
CA VAL A 455 7.95 -5.76 -18.47
C VAL A 455 8.27 -6.85 -17.44
N ASP A 456 9.25 -7.69 -17.72
CA ASP A 456 9.60 -8.90 -16.97
C ASP A 456 11.10 -9.03 -16.64
N ARG A 457 11.92 -8.05 -17.03
CA ARG A 457 13.37 -8.13 -16.80
C ARG A 457 13.77 -7.69 -15.38
N ILE A 458 13.30 -6.54 -14.93
CA ILE A 458 13.61 -5.97 -13.61
C ILE A 458 12.33 -5.39 -13.00
N TRP A 459 11.98 -5.81 -11.80
CA TRP A 459 11.02 -5.12 -10.96
C TRP A 459 11.72 -4.65 -9.69
N ILE A 460 11.75 -3.34 -9.48
CA ILE A 460 12.33 -2.74 -8.29
C ILE A 460 11.34 -1.73 -7.69
N VAL A 461 11.15 -1.78 -6.38
CA VAL A 461 10.26 -0.88 -5.66
C VAL A 461 10.99 -0.10 -4.60
N ASN A 462 10.79 1.22 -4.58
CA ASN A 462 11.24 2.08 -3.49
C ASN A 462 10.37 1.80 -2.26
N VAL A 463 11.00 1.33 -1.18
CA VAL A 463 10.36 0.99 0.09
C VAL A 463 10.72 1.96 1.21
N GLY A 464 11.39 3.07 0.89
CA GLY A 464 11.84 4.05 1.86
C GLY A 464 12.69 3.42 2.96
N ASP A 465 12.21 3.52 4.18
CA ASP A 465 12.85 3.00 5.39
C ASP A 465 12.63 1.50 5.65
N LEU A 466 12.10 0.72 4.71
CA LEU A 466 11.67 -0.68 4.85
C LEU A 466 10.45 -0.86 5.78
N LYS A 467 10.41 -0.17 6.91
CA LYS A 467 9.27 -0.16 7.83
C LYS A 467 8.48 1.15 7.67
N PRO A 468 7.15 1.07 7.65
CA PRO A 468 6.28 -0.11 7.79
C PRO A 468 5.76 -0.65 6.44
N MET A 469 6.66 -0.94 5.50
CA MET A 469 6.32 -1.40 4.14
C MET A 469 6.39 -2.94 4.01
N GLU A 470 6.37 -3.69 5.12
CA GLU A 470 6.52 -5.14 5.13
C GLU A 470 5.50 -5.86 4.25
N PHE A 471 4.22 -5.57 4.45
CA PHE A 471 3.13 -6.23 3.73
C PHE A 471 3.14 -5.95 2.21
N PRO A 472 3.18 -4.69 1.72
CA PRO A 472 3.20 -4.44 0.29
C PRO A 472 4.50 -4.92 -0.38
N THR A 473 5.63 -4.93 0.33
CA THR A 473 6.91 -5.42 -0.19
C THR A 473 6.88 -6.92 -0.45
N GLU A 474 6.37 -7.71 0.51
CA GLU A 474 6.24 -9.17 0.33
C GLU A 474 5.26 -9.47 -0.82
N PHE A 475 4.13 -8.76 -0.90
CA PHE A 475 3.20 -8.90 -2.03
C PHE A 475 3.86 -8.60 -3.37
N PHE A 476 4.60 -7.51 -3.49
CA PHE A 476 5.28 -7.12 -4.73
C PHE A 476 6.24 -8.20 -5.22
N LEU A 477 7.01 -8.79 -4.32
CA LEU A 477 7.99 -9.83 -4.63
C LEU A 477 7.34 -11.19 -4.92
N ASP A 478 6.31 -11.58 -4.17
CA ASP A 478 5.53 -12.80 -4.46
C ASP A 478 4.79 -12.68 -5.79
N PHE A 479 4.24 -11.50 -6.10
CA PHE A 479 3.60 -11.23 -7.39
C PHE A 479 4.60 -11.26 -8.54
N ALA A 480 5.81 -10.74 -8.34
CA ALA A 480 6.89 -10.82 -9.34
C ALA A 480 7.38 -12.26 -9.59
N TRP A 481 7.24 -13.15 -8.60
CA TRP A 481 7.56 -14.57 -8.78
C TRP A 481 6.54 -15.26 -9.69
N ASN A 482 5.23 -15.07 -9.43
CA ASN A 482 4.17 -15.68 -10.24
C ASN A 482 2.92 -14.79 -10.30
N PRO A 483 2.84 -13.85 -11.27
CA PRO A 483 1.69 -12.97 -11.42
C PRO A 483 0.36 -13.71 -11.68
N ASP A 484 0.39 -14.86 -12.33
CA ASP A 484 -0.81 -15.62 -12.66
C ASP A 484 -1.44 -16.34 -11.44
N GLN A 485 -0.69 -16.48 -10.35
CA GLN A 485 -1.20 -17.07 -9.12
C GLN A 485 -2.20 -16.15 -8.38
N TRP A 486 -2.09 -14.84 -8.58
CA TRP A 486 -2.82 -13.84 -7.83
C TRP A 486 -3.69 -12.94 -8.74
N PRO A 487 -4.78 -13.48 -9.33
CA PRO A 487 -5.75 -12.64 -10.05
C PRO A 487 -6.50 -11.71 -9.07
N ALA A 488 -7.19 -10.71 -9.62
CA ALA A 488 -7.85 -9.64 -8.84
C ALA A 488 -8.77 -10.14 -7.72
N ASP A 489 -9.51 -11.23 -7.96
CA ASP A 489 -10.45 -11.82 -7.00
C ASP A 489 -9.76 -12.62 -5.87
N LYS A 490 -8.44 -12.84 -5.96
CA LYS A 490 -7.64 -13.55 -4.96
C LYS A 490 -6.83 -12.62 -4.03
N LEU A 491 -6.87 -11.31 -4.21
CA LEU A 491 -6.05 -10.38 -3.43
C LEU A 491 -6.43 -10.37 -1.95
N PHE A 492 -7.71 -10.50 -1.61
CA PHE A 492 -8.12 -10.67 -0.22
C PHE A 492 -7.59 -11.98 0.38
N GLU A 493 -7.62 -13.05 -0.40
CA GLU A 493 -7.07 -14.35 0.03
C GLU A 493 -5.57 -14.28 0.24
N TYR A 494 -4.82 -13.53 -0.61
CA TYR A 494 -3.40 -13.25 -0.36
C TYR A 494 -3.20 -12.58 1.01
N THR A 495 -3.95 -11.50 1.27
CA THR A 495 -3.86 -10.79 2.56
C THR A 495 -4.19 -11.70 3.74
N ARG A 496 -5.20 -12.56 3.59
CA ARG A 496 -5.58 -13.55 4.60
C ARG A 496 -4.46 -14.58 4.86
N GLN A 497 -3.84 -15.09 3.79
CA GLN A 497 -2.72 -16.04 3.90
C GLN A 497 -1.49 -15.36 4.52
N TRP A 498 -1.20 -14.13 4.15
CA TRP A 498 -0.14 -13.35 4.77
C TRP A 498 -0.39 -13.19 6.28
N ALA A 499 -1.60 -12.81 6.67
CA ALA A 499 -1.97 -12.71 8.08
C ALA A 499 -1.89 -14.06 8.81
N GLU A 500 -2.26 -15.16 8.16
CA GLU A 500 -2.15 -16.52 8.71
C GLU A 500 -0.69 -16.91 8.95
N VAL A 501 0.23 -16.55 8.04
CA VAL A 501 1.67 -16.78 8.20
C VAL A 501 2.24 -16.00 9.39
N GLN A 502 1.80 -14.75 9.61
CA GLN A 502 2.30 -13.92 10.71
C GLN A 502 1.66 -14.29 12.07
N PHE A 503 0.36 -14.55 12.10
CA PHE A 503 -0.44 -14.59 13.34
C PHE A 503 -1.29 -15.85 13.52
N GLY A 504 -1.15 -16.85 12.64
CA GLY A 504 -1.98 -18.06 12.67
C GLY A 504 -3.39 -17.85 12.09
N SER A 505 -4.14 -18.96 11.94
CA SER A 505 -5.43 -18.94 11.21
C SER A 505 -6.59 -18.37 12.03
N THR A 506 -6.47 -18.29 13.35
CA THR A 506 -7.60 -17.93 14.24
C THR A 506 -8.19 -16.55 13.92
N TYR A 507 -7.33 -15.56 13.66
CA TYR A 507 -7.75 -14.18 13.39
C TYR A 507 -7.32 -13.69 12.01
N ALA A 508 -6.88 -14.59 11.13
CA ALA A 508 -6.32 -14.20 9.83
C ALA A 508 -7.31 -13.41 8.96
N ASN A 509 -8.59 -13.75 9.02
CA ASN A 509 -9.64 -13.07 8.25
C ASN A 509 -9.90 -11.65 8.76
N GLU A 510 -9.98 -11.48 10.08
CA GLU A 510 -10.15 -10.17 10.71
C GLU A 510 -8.95 -9.27 10.48
N ILE A 511 -7.73 -9.80 10.59
CA ILE A 511 -6.50 -9.06 10.32
C ILE A 511 -6.42 -8.66 8.83
N ALA A 512 -6.79 -9.56 7.92
CA ALA A 512 -6.84 -9.25 6.49
C ALA A 512 -7.82 -8.09 6.18
N THR A 513 -8.98 -8.10 6.84
CA THR A 513 -9.96 -7.01 6.72
C THR A 513 -9.37 -5.70 7.23
N LEU A 514 -8.71 -5.70 8.39
CA LEU A 514 -8.06 -4.52 8.96
C LEU A 514 -7.00 -3.95 8.03
N LEU A 515 -6.12 -4.78 7.46
CA LEU A 515 -5.05 -4.35 6.56
C LEU A 515 -5.60 -3.79 5.25
N ASN A 516 -6.61 -4.42 4.65
CA ASN A 516 -7.23 -3.93 3.43
C ASN A 516 -7.94 -2.59 3.65
N ASP A 517 -8.71 -2.45 4.73
CA ASP A 517 -9.40 -1.20 5.03
C ASP A 517 -8.41 -0.08 5.38
N TYR A 518 -7.39 -0.36 6.20
CA TYR A 518 -6.34 0.57 6.56
C TYR A 518 -5.62 1.14 5.34
N THR A 519 -5.13 0.27 4.45
CA THR A 519 -4.37 0.71 3.27
C THR A 519 -5.26 1.44 2.27
N ARG A 520 -6.53 1.02 2.10
CA ARG A 520 -7.52 1.74 1.29
C ARG A 520 -7.81 3.14 1.84
N PHE A 521 -8.01 3.29 3.15
CA PHE A 521 -8.28 4.59 3.78
C PHE A 521 -7.08 5.52 3.65
N ASN A 522 -5.87 5.03 3.84
CA ASN A 522 -4.66 5.81 3.66
C ASN A 522 -4.37 6.17 2.20
N SER A 523 -4.77 5.33 1.24
CA SER A 523 -4.57 5.62 -0.18
C SER A 523 -5.52 6.70 -0.71
N ARG A 524 -6.75 6.78 -0.19
CA ARG A 524 -7.71 7.81 -0.63
C ARG A 524 -7.31 9.23 -0.21
N ARG A 525 -6.58 9.37 0.89
CA ARG A 525 -5.87 10.57 1.32
C ARG A 525 -4.67 10.16 2.15
N LYS A 526 -3.46 10.40 1.63
CA LYS A 526 -2.23 10.08 2.37
C LYS A 526 -2.15 10.94 3.64
N PRO A 527 -1.62 10.41 4.77
CA PRO A 527 -1.53 11.13 6.03
C PRO A 527 -0.87 12.51 5.93
N GLU A 528 0.20 12.61 5.16
CA GLU A 528 0.97 13.85 4.95
C GLU A 528 0.22 14.91 4.13
N LEU A 529 -0.93 14.57 3.56
CA LEU A 529 -1.81 15.47 2.82
C LEU A 529 -3.00 15.96 3.63
N LEU A 530 -3.17 15.48 4.87
CA LEU A 530 -4.30 15.87 5.70
C LEU A 530 -4.19 17.33 6.13
N GLU A 531 -5.31 18.02 6.02
CA GLU A 531 -5.51 19.42 6.41
C GLU A 531 -6.86 19.57 7.12
N PRO A 532 -7.07 20.62 7.93
CA PRO A 532 -8.36 20.86 8.59
C PRO A 532 -9.54 21.00 7.62
N SER A 533 -9.27 21.35 6.37
CA SER A 533 -10.24 21.52 5.28
C SER A 533 -10.40 20.30 4.38
N THR A 534 -9.71 19.19 4.65
CA THR A 534 -9.72 18.01 3.77
C THR A 534 -11.13 17.46 3.57
N TYR A 535 -11.88 17.28 4.64
CA TYR A 535 -13.23 16.71 4.61
C TYR A 535 -14.28 17.76 4.91
N SER A 536 -15.45 17.63 4.30
CA SER A 536 -16.57 18.54 4.55
C SER A 536 -17.09 18.37 5.99
N LEU A 537 -17.19 19.50 6.71
CA LEU A 537 -17.71 19.54 8.08
C LEU A 537 -19.23 19.58 8.13
N THR A 538 -19.89 19.91 7.03
CA THR A 538 -21.33 20.21 6.99
C THR A 538 -22.10 19.39 5.97
N ASN A 539 -21.46 18.90 4.89
CA ASN A 539 -22.14 18.15 3.84
C ASN A 539 -21.99 16.63 4.06
N TYR A 540 -23.09 15.89 3.94
CA TYR A 540 -23.16 14.43 3.91
C TYR A 540 -22.63 13.75 5.17
N GLN A 541 -22.51 14.48 6.29
CA GLN A 541 -21.89 13.98 7.54
C GLN A 541 -20.50 13.35 7.27
N GLU A 542 -19.74 13.95 6.34
CA GLU A 542 -18.53 13.32 5.82
C GLU A 542 -17.45 13.14 6.89
N THR A 543 -17.20 14.16 7.73
CA THR A 543 -16.24 14.05 8.83
C THR A 543 -16.65 13.02 9.88
N GLU A 544 -17.93 12.88 10.16
CA GLU A 544 -18.46 11.85 11.07
C GLU A 544 -18.24 10.45 10.49
N ARG A 545 -18.51 10.26 9.20
CA ARG A 545 -18.29 8.98 8.52
C ARG A 545 -16.81 8.59 8.55
N ILE A 546 -15.92 9.51 8.20
CA ILE A 546 -14.46 9.28 8.19
C ILE A 546 -13.95 8.93 9.60
N ASN A 547 -14.34 9.72 10.61
CA ASN A 547 -13.93 9.42 11.98
C ASN A 547 -14.45 8.07 12.44
N ASN A 548 -15.70 7.73 12.14
CA ASN A 548 -16.28 6.44 12.52
C ASN A 548 -15.58 5.26 11.82
N GLU A 549 -15.20 5.41 10.56
CA GLU A 549 -14.44 4.40 9.83
C GLU A 549 -13.08 4.14 10.49
N TYR A 550 -12.29 5.19 10.76
CA TYR A 550 -10.97 5.05 11.38
C TYR A 550 -11.04 4.61 12.85
N THR A 551 -11.96 5.17 13.64
CA THR A 551 -12.16 4.77 15.04
C THR A 551 -12.60 3.31 15.12
N GLY A 552 -13.61 2.92 14.30
CA GLY A 552 -14.07 1.54 14.26
C GLY A 552 -12.99 0.55 13.85
N LEU A 553 -12.07 0.95 12.95
CA LEU A 553 -10.93 0.15 12.54
C LEU A 553 -9.91 0.02 13.68
N SER A 554 -9.59 1.14 14.34
CA SER A 554 -8.68 1.20 15.49
C SER A 554 -9.19 0.40 16.68
N ASP A 555 -10.48 0.50 17.00
CA ASP A 555 -11.11 -0.26 18.10
C ASP A 555 -11.05 -1.77 17.85
N LYS A 556 -11.30 -2.20 16.60
CA LYS A 556 -11.19 -3.62 16.23
C LYS A 556 -9.74 -4.12 16.33
N ALA A 557 -8.77 -3.32 15.85
CA ALA A 557 -7.36 -3.66 15.95
C ALA A 557 -6.91 -3.75 17.41
N GLN A 558 -7.33 -2.81 18.27
CA GLN A 558 -7.04 -2.83 19.69
C GLN A 558 -7.69 -4.03 20.39
N ALA A 559 -8.93 -4.36 20.03
CA ALA A 559 -9.61 -5.53 20.58
C ALA A 559 -8.89 -6.84 20.23
N LEU A 560 -8.37 -6.97 19.00
CA LEU A 560 -7.54 -8.12 18.60
C LEU A 560 -6.20 -8.13 19.31
N TYR A 561 -5.51 -6.99 19.43
CA TYR A 561 -4.25 -6.87 20.18
C TYR A 561 -4.38 -7.38 21.63
N ASN A 562 -5.50 -7.04 22.29
CA ASN A 562 -5.77 -7.49 23.65
C ASN A 562 -5.92 -9.01 23.74
N LYS A 563 -6.35 -9.66 22.66
CA LYS A 563 -6.50 -11.12 22.57
C LYS A 563 -5.22 -11.83 22.15
N MET A 564 -4.22 -11.09 21.61
CA MET A 564 -2.98 -11.72 21.17
C MET A 564 -2.19 -12.29 22.36
N PRO A 565 -1.60 -13.48 22.21
CA PRO A 565 -0.63 -13.99 23.16
C PRO A 565 0.54 -13.04 23.33
N ALA A 566 1.17 -13.06 24.50
CA ALA A 566 2.22 -12.09 24.84
C ALA A 566 3.37 -12.05 23.82
N ASN A 567 3.79 -13.22 23.32
CA ASN A 567 4.86 -13.35 22.32
C ASN A 567 4.51 -12.81 20.95
N TYR A 568 3.23 -12.58 20.63
CA TYR A 568 2.78 -11.99 19.36
C TYR A 568 2.53 -10.49 19.44
N LYS A 569 2.51 -9.90 20.64
CA LYS A 569 2.10 -8.51 20.83
C LYS A 569 2.99 -7.52 20.10
N ASP A 570 4.31 -7.72 20.16
CA ASP A 570 5.25 -6.81 19.48
C ASP A 570 5.08 -6.84 17.95
N ALA A 571 4.93 -8.03 17.37
CA ALA A 571 4.68 -8.20 15.96
C ALA A 571 3.32 -7.60 15.53
N PHE A 572 2.26 -7.88 16.30
CA PHE A 572 0.93 -7.36 16.00
C PHE A 572 0.86 -5.83 16.13
N TYR A 573 1.56 -5.28 17.12
CA TYR A 573 1.65 -3.83 17.28
C TYR A 573 2.29 -3.18 16.05
N GLN A 574 3.42 -3.70 15.59
CA GLN A 574 4.15 -3.17 14.43
C GLN A 574 3.35 -3.29 13.13
N LEU A 575 2.85 -4.49 12.87
CA LEU A 575 2.30 -4.83 11.56
C LEU A 575 0.82 -4.46 11.39
N VAL A 576 0.09 -4.24 12.49
CA VAL A 576 -1.37 -4.03 12.44
C VAL A 576 -1.81 -2.84 13.30
N LEU A 577 -1.56 -2.85 14.61
CA LEU A 577 -2.19 -1.89 15.51
C LEU A 577 -1.64 -0.47 15.33
N HIS A 578 -0.32 -0.30 15.37
CA HIS A 578 0.30 1.03 15.33
C HIS A 578 -0.09 1.82 14.07
N PRO A 579 0.05 1.28 12.84
CA PRO A 579 -0.27 2.05 11.65
C PRO A 579 -1.75 2.44 11.58
N ILE A 580 -2.66 1.58 12.07
CA ILE A 580 -4.10 1.86 12.12
C ILE A 580 -4.40 2.95 13.16
N ALA A 581 -3.89 2.78 14.39
CA ALA A 581 -4.16 3.70 15.49
C ALA A 581 -3.54 5.09 15.26
N ALA A 582 -2.35 5.14 14.68
CA ALA A 582 -1.66 6.39 14.36
C ALA A 582 -2.42 7.18 13.27
N CYS A 583 -2.87 6.52 12.19
CA CYS A 583 -3.68 7.16 11.16
C CYS A 583 -5.06 7.59 11.67
N ALA A 584 -5.69 6.79 12.52
CA ALA A 584 -6.96 7.16 13.15
C ALA A 584 -6.80 8.42 14.02
N ASN A 585 -5.75 8.47 14.82
CA ASN A 585 -5.42 9.62 15.66
C ASN A 585 -5.16 10.89 14.84
N LEU A 586 -4.41 10.77 13.75
CA LEU A 586 -4.08 11.89 12.88
C LEU A 586 -5.32 12.44 12.15
N ASN A 587 -6.20 11.55 11.64
CA ASN A 587 -7.46 11.97 11.03
C ASN A 587 -8.36 12.69 12.04
N GLU A 588 -8.51 12.16 13.27
CA GLU A 588 -9.28 12.80 14.34
C GLU A 588 -8.70 14.17 14.70
N LEU A 589 -7.37 14.30 14.75
CA LEU A 589 -6.68 15.58 15.02
C LEU A 589 -7.10 16.64 13.99
N TYR A 590 -6.94 16.35 12.68
CA TYR A 590 -7.25 17.34 11.65
C TYR A 590 -8.74 17.66 11.55
N VAL A 591 -9.63 16.69 11.72
CA VAL A 591 -11.08 16.90 11.80
C VAL A 591 -11.44 17.77 13.02
N THR A 592 -10.81 17.51 14.17
CA THR A 592 -11.04 18.30 15.40
C THR A 592 -10.58 19.75 15.21
N VAL A 593 -9.43 19.96 14.57
CA VAL A 593 -8.96 21.33 14.24
C VAL A 593 -9.90 22.03 13.25
N GLY A 594 -10.40 21.29 12.24
CA GLY A 594 -11.41 21.82 11.31
C GLY A 594 -12.70 22.26 12.01
N LYS A 595 -13.24 21.39 12.89
CA LYS A 595 -14.41 21.71 13.72
C LYS A 595 -14.14 22.88 14.66
N ASN A 596 -12.97 22.93 15.30
CA ASN A 596 -12.59 24.03 16.16
C ASN A 596 -12.62 25.39 15.43
N LYS A 597 -12.07 25.46 14.21
CA LYS A 597 -12.09 26.69 13.40
C LYS A 597 -13.52 27.11 13.01
N LEU A 598 -14.36 26.16 12.59
CA LEU A 598 -15.77 26.42 12.25
C LEU A 598 -16.54 26.91 13.49
N TYR A 599 -16.37 26.24 14.63
CA TYR A 599 -17.08 26.57 15.86
C TYR A 599 -16.63 27.91 16.44
N ALA A 600 -15.34 28.23 16.31
CA ALA A 600 -14.84 29.58 16.65
C ALA A 600 -15.50 30.67 15.80
N ALA A 601 -15.62 30.45 14.48
CA ALA A 601 -16.30 31.39 13.59
C ALA A 601 -17.79 31.56 13.93
N GLN A 602 -18.44 30.53 14.44
CA GLN A 602 -19.83 30.55 14.90
C GLN A 602 -19.96 31.05 16.35
N GLY A 603 -18.84 31.23 17.07
CA GLY A 603 -18.83 31.65 18.48
C GLY A 603 -19.39 30.59 19.45
N ARG A 604 -19.26 29.31 19.17
CA ARG A 604 -19.79 28.22 19.99
C ARG A 604 -18.98 28.03 21.28
N ALA A 605 -19.64 27.82 22.38
CA ALA A 605 -18.99 27.62 23.70
C ALA A 605 -18.08 26.38 23.74
N SER A 606 -18.32 25.37 22.91
CA SER A 606 -17.49 24.16 22.79
C SER A 606 -16.16 24.37 22.05
N THR A 607 -15.91 25.53 21.46
CA THR A 607 -14.67 25.84 20.72
C THR A 607 -13.42 25.52 21.53
N ASN A 608 -13.39 25.93 22.81
CA ASN A 608 -12.22 25.76 23.69
C ASN A 608 -11.97 24.28 24.05
N GLU A 609 -13.03 23.46 24.15
CA GLU A 609 -12.91 22.01 24.37
C GLU A 609 -12.30 21.31 23.15
N LEU A 610 -12.69 21.72 21.93
CA LEU A 610 -12.09 21.19 20.71
C LEU A 610 -10.62 21.57 20.59
N ALA A 611 -10.23 22.78 21.05
CA ALA A 611 -8.82 23.17 21.10
C ALA A 611 -8.02 22.27 22.04
N GLU A 612 -8.56 21.97 23.24
CA GLU A 612 -7.90 21.06 24.19
C GLU A 612 -7.89 19.62 23.67
N ARG A 613 -8.97 19.16 23.02
CA ARG A 613 -8.99 17.84 22.39
C ARG A 613 -7.92 17.69 21.31
N ALA A 614 -7.74 18.70 20.47
CA ALA A 614 -6.69 18.70 19.45
C ALA A 614 -5.28 18.60 20.05
N LYS A 615 -5.01 19.33 21.16
CA LYS A 615 -3.74 19.21 21.88
C LYS A 615 -3.53 17.80 22.45
N GLN A 616 -4.57 17.18 23.00
CA GLN A 616 -4.51 15.81 23.52
C GLN A 616 -4.19 14.80 22.40
N LEU A 617 -4.79 14.97 21.22
CA LEU A 617 -4.55 14.08 20.07
C LEU A 617 -3.11 14.25 19.55
N TYR A 618 -2.60 15.46 19.50
CA TYR A 618 -1.21 15.75 19.16
C TYR A 618 -0.24 15.11 20.18
N GLN A 619 -0.52 15.23 21.48
CA GLN A 619 0.27 14.58 22.52
C GLN A 619 0.20 13.05 22.41
N LYS A 620 -0.97 12.49 22.09
CA LYS A 620 -1.15 11.04 21.90
C LYS A 620 -0.30 10.50 20.75
N ASP A 621 -0.16 11.26 19.66
CA ASP A 621 0.74 10.91 18.55
C ASP A 621 2.19 10.76 19.04
N SER A 622 2.68 11.73 19.79
CA SER A 622 4.02 11.69 20.39
C SER A 622 4.22 10.49 21.32
N VAL A 623 3.20 10.14 22.11
CA VAL A 623 3.24 8.96 23.00
C VAL A 623 3.32 7.65 22.20
N MET A 624 2.55 7.53 21.11
CA MET A 624 2.58 6.34 20.26
C MET A 624 3.94 6.18 19.56
N SER A 625 4.50 7.25 19.03
CA SER A 625 5.85 7.25 18.43
C SER A 625 6.92 6.91 19.46
N HIS A 626 6.83 7.46 20.68
CA HIS A 626 7.74 7.13 21.78
C HIS A 626 7.68 5.65 22.15
N PHE A 627 6.47 5.10 22.32
CA PHE A 627 6.31 3.67 22.62
C PHE A 627 6.94 2.80 21.55
N TYR A 628 6.69 3.07 20.27
CA TYR A 628 7.28 2.32 19.17
C TYR A 628 8.80 2.36 19.19
N ASN A 629 9.37 3.55 19.37
CA ASN A 629 10.80 3.74 19.30
C ASN A 629 11.56 3.22 20.54
N LYS A 630 10.99 3.39 21.76
CA LYS A 630 11.74 3.21 22.99
C LYS A 630 11.34 1.98 23.82
N GLU A 631 10.10 1.49 23.66
CA GLU A 631 9.57 0.43 24.53
C GLU A 631 9.33 -0.88 23.77
N LEU A 632 8.80 -0.80 22.57
CA LEU A 632 8.47 -1.93 21.72
C LEU A 632 9.70 -2.81 21.49
N ALA A 633 9.55 -4.14 21.70
CA ALA A 633 10.65 -5.11 21.58
C ALA A 633 11.93 -4.68 22.34
N GLY A 634 11.78 -4.04 23.52
CA GLY A 634 12.91 -3.54 24.30
C GLY A 634 13.70 -2.41 23.64
N GLY A 635 13.06 -1.58 22.80
CA GLY A 635 13.70 -0.48 22.09
C GLY A 635 14.50 -0.90 20.85
N LYS A 636 14.28 -2.11 20.34
CA LYS A 636 14.94 -2.61 19.12
C LYS A 636 14.75 -1.68 17.94
N TRP A 637 13.60 -1.05 17.83
CA TRP A 637 13.16 -0.24 16.69
C TRP A 637 13.27 1.27 16.92
N ASN A 638 14.19 1.67 17.83
CA ASN A 638 14.41 3.10 18.09
C ASN A 638 14.71 3.83 16.78
N HIS A 639 14.12 5.00 16.59
CA HIS A 639 14.13 5.87 15.41
C HIS A 639 13.17 5.50 14.27
N MET A 640 12.66 4.27 14.19
CA MET A 640 11.83 3.85 13.04
C MET A 640 10.53 4.67 12.88
N MET A 641 10.04 5.33 13.94
CA MET A 641 8.89 6.22 13.90
C MET A 641 9.27 7.69 14.16
N ASP A 642 10.47 8.11 13.75
CA ASP A 642 10.93 9.50 13.86
C ASP A 642 10.52 10.38 12.67
N GLN A 643 9.92 9.82 11.61
CA GLN A 643 9.47 10.58 10.44
C GLN A 643 8.44 11.64 10.85
N THR A 644 8.70 12.89 10.47
CA THR A 644 7.77 13.98 10.71
C THR A 644 6.58 13.91 9.74
N HIS A 645 5.37 14.05 10.28
CA HIS A 645 4.13 13.82 9.52
C HIS A 645 3.01 14.82 9.86
N ILE A 646 3.21 15.72 10.79
CA ILE A 646 2.24 16.76 11.20
C ILE A 646 2.80 18.14 10.90
N GLY A 647 2.02 18.99 10.22
CA GLY A 647 2.38 20.39 9.99
C GLY A 647 3.02 20.66 8.63
N TYR A 648 2.77 19.84 7.63
CA TYR A 648 3.19 20.09 6.26
C TYR A 648 2.62 21.40 5.71
N THR A 649 3.48 22.25 5.15
CA THR A 649 3.12 23.52 4.50
C THR A 649 3.49 23.55 3.01
N ASN A 650 4.41 22.67 2.60
CA ASN A 650 4.85 22.49 1.21
C ASN A 650 5.08 20.99 0.94
N TRP A 651 5.79 20.63 -0.13
CA TRP A 651 6.03 19.23 -0.47
C TRP A 651 6.98 18.51 0.52
N GLN A 652 7.93 19.23 1.12
CA GLN A 652 8.95 18.69 2.02
C GLN A 652 8.39 18.46 3.43
N GLN A 653 8.89 17.44 4.12
CA GLN A 653 8.54 17.25 5.53
C GLN A 653 8.99 18.45 6.38
N PRO A 654 8.23 18.79 7.41
CA PRO A 654 8.66 19.80 8.39
C PRO A 654 9.83 19.27 9.22
N ASP A 655 10.68 20.18 9.74
CA ASP A 655 11.82 19.80 10.59
C ASP A 655 11.40 19.07 11.87
N LYS A 656 10.18 19.31 12.31
CA LYS A 656 9.54 18.65 13.46
C LYS A 656 8.03 18.61 13.28
N ASN A 657 7.37 17.66 13.91
CA ASN A 657 5.91 17.68 14.04
C ASN A 657 5.46 18.98 14.71
N SER A 658 4.54 19.68 14.07
CA SER A 658 4.04 20.98 14.54
C SER A 658 2.53 20.91 14.73
N MET A 659 2.08 21.29 15.95
CA MET A 659 0.65 21.33 16.28
C MET A 659 -0.09 22.25 15.31
N PRO A 660 -1.15 21.78 14.64
CA PRO A 660 -2.01 22.65 13.82
C PRO A 660 -2.64 23.76 14.67
N GLU A 661 -2.74 24.95 14.08
CA GLU A 661 -3.31 26.11 14.77
C GLU A 661 -4.78 25.86 15.16
N VAL A 662 -5.09 26.09 16.44
CA VAL A 662 -6.45 26.06 17.00
C VAL A 662 -6.86 27.44 17.48
N LYS A 663 -8.16 27.69 17.50
CA LYS A 663 -8.76 28.94 18.00
C LYS A 663 -9.32 28.73 19.41
N THR A 664 -9.22 29.78 20.22
CA THR A 664 -9.90 29.90 21.49
C THR A 664 -10.74 31.18 21.48
N ILE A 665 -11.83 31.18 22.22
CA ILE A 665 -12.75 32.32 22.31
C ILE A 665 -13.03 32.66 23.77
N GLU A 666 -13.31 33.94 24.02
CA GLU A 666 -13.85 34.40 25.30
C GLU A 666 -15.37 34.31 25.27
N LEU A 667 -15.97 33.75 26.30
CA LEU A 667 -17.43 33.61 26.43
C LEU A 667 -17.99 34.68 27.32
N ALA A 668 -18.92 35.46 26.80
CA ALA A 668 -19.65 36.43 27.59
C ALA A 668 -20.49 35.71 28.68
N PRO A 669 -20.67 36.31 29.88
CA PRO A 669 -21.46 35.73 30.97
C PRO A 669 -22.97 35.92 30.74
N VAL A 670 -23.44 35.46 29.59
CA VAL A 670 -24.86 35.55 29.16
C VAL A 670 -25.27 34.22 28.56
N ALA A 671 -26.57 33.99 28.44
CA ALA A 671 -27.17 32.92 27.61
C ALA A 671 -27.41 33.49 26.21
N GLU A 672 -26.83 32.87 25.17
CA GLU A 672 -27.06 33.32 23.79
C GLU A 672 -27.16 32.10 22.87
N MET A 673 -28.34 31.93 22.23
CA MET A 673 -28.62 30.77 21.37
C MET A 673 -28.06 30.99 19.97
N GLY A 674 -27.36 29.98 19.44
CA GLY A 674 -27.09 29.80 18.02
C GLY A 674 -27.67 28.50 17.50
N VAL A 675 -28.04 28.48 16.23
CA VAL A 675 -28.58 27.31 15.53
C VAL A 675 -27.78 27.11 14.24
N ALA A 676 -27.32 25.89 13.98
CA ALA A 676 -26.74 25.49 12.70
C ALA A 676 -27.43 24.25 12.17
N ILE A 677 -27.39 24.03 10.87
CA ILE A 677 -28.07 22.90 10.21
C ILE A 677 -27.12 22.12 9.30
N GLU A 678 -27.40 20.86 9.08
CA GLU A 678 -26.70 20.06 8.08
C GLU A 678 -26.81 20.69 6.68
N GLY A 679 -25.72 20.68 5.94
CA GLY A 679 -25.67 21.22 4.58
C GLY A 679 -25.38 22.72 4.48
N SER A 680 -25.04 23.38 5.61
CA SER A 680 -24.72 24.80 5.63
C SER A 680 -23.63 25.13 6.67
N ASP A 681 -22.71 26.05 6.30
CA ASP A 681 -21.73 26.63 7.24
C ASP A 681 -22.30 27.84 7.99
N ASN A 682 -23.50 28.33 7.58
CA ASN A 682 -24.21 29.44 8.22
C ASN A 682 -24.72 29.05 9.61
N TRP A 683 -24.97 30.06 10.44
CA TRP A 683 -25.68 29.89 11.69
C TRP A 683 -26.72 31.02 11.90
N TRP A 684 -27.75 30.72 12.65
CA TRP A 684 -28.88 31.63 12.91
C TRP A 684 -28.96 31.96 14.40
N PRO A 685 -29.43 33.22 14.69
CA PRO A 685 -30.08 34.19 13.82
C PRO A 685 -29.12 35.15 13.09
N PHE A 686 -27.82 34.87 13.03
CA PHE A 686 -26.84 35.73 12.33
C PHE A 686 -27.09 35.77 10.82
N SER A 687 -27.26 34.63 10.18
CA SER A 687 -27.60 34.56 8.76
C SER A 687 -29.00 35.13 8.51
N LYS A 688 -29.14 35.82 7.39
CA LYS A 688 -30.42 36.36 6.92
C LYS A 688 -31.14 35.43 5.92
N GLU A 689 -30.48 34.39 5.49
CA GLU A 689 -31.06 33.35 4.67
C GLU A 689 -31.99 32.45 5.49
N LYS A 690 -32.94 31.79 4.81
CA LYS A 690 -33.77 30.78 5.48
C LYS A 690 -32.91 29.57 5.87
N ALA A 691 -33.10 29.04 7.06
CA ALA A 691 -32.50 27.77 7.51
C ALA A 691 -33.27 26.60 6.91
N ILE A 692 -32.83 26.06 5.77
CA ILE A 692 -33.52 24.98 5.07
C ILE A 692 -32.66 23.71 5.12
N LEU A 693 -33.17 22.65 5.75
CA LEU A 693 -32.55 21.32 5.73
C LEU A 693 -32.59 20.72 4.33
N PRO A 694 -31.65 19.82 3.97
CA PRO A 694 -31.77 19.02 2.77
C PRO A 694 -33.09 18.25 2.75
N GLN A 695 -33.58 17.86 1.56
CA GLN A 695 -34.92 17.27 1.40
C GLN A 695 -35.00 15.85 1.98
N PHE A 696 -36.12 15.54 2.55
CA PHE A 696 -36.48 14.20 3.03
C PHE A 696 -37.32 13.49 1.98
N ASP A 697 -36.97 12.27 1.61
CA ASP A 697 -37.72 11.46 0.66
C ASP A 697 -37.97 10.01 1.15
N PRO A 698 -39.02 9.33 0.65
CA PRO A 698 -39.43 8.01 1.18
C PRO A 698 -38.51 6.87 0.76
N VAL A 699 -37.60 7.08 -0.21
CA VAL A 699 -36.64 6.08 -0.69
C VAL A 699 -35.37 6.11 0.14
N GLN A 700 -34.71 7.24 0.20
CA GLN A 700 -33.46 7.38 0.97
C GLN A 700 -33.72 7.35 2.48
N ARG A 701 -34.85 7.92 2.93
CA ARG A 701 -35.24 7.99 4.34
C ARG A 701 -34.14 8.63 5.19
N GLN A 702 -33.79 9.82 4.81
CA GLN A 702 -32.69 10.58 5.43
C GLN A 702 -33.05 10.98 6.86
N ARG A 703 -32.01 11.24 7.61
CA ARG A 703 -32.00 11.84 8.93
C ARG A 703 -31.00 12.97 8.92
N TYR A 704 -31.47 14.18 9.19
CA TYR A 704 -30.61 15.37 9.22
C TYR A 704 -30.54 15.94 10.62
N TYR A 705 -29.53 16.78 10.87
CA TYR A 705 -29.35 17.37 12.20
C TYR A 705 -29.55 18.88 12.19
N ILE A 706 -29.96 19.37 13.39
CA ILE A 706 -29.90 20.75 13.82
C ILE A 706 -28.97 20.78 15.02
N ASP A 707 -27.90 21.56 14.98
CA ASP A 707 -27.05 21.83 16.15
C ASP A 707 -27.55 23.09 16.85
N LEU A 708 -27.97 22.95 18.11
CA LEU A 708 -28.23 24.07 19.00
C LEU A 708 -26.98 24.29 19.85
N PHE A 709 -26.55 25.53 19.96
CA PHE A 709 -25.35 25.84 20.74
C PHE A 709 -25.46 27.16 21.51
N ASN A 710 -24.71 27.21 22.61
CA ASN A 710 -24.55 28.41 23.41
C ASN A 710 -23.35 29.22 22.86
N ARG A 711 -23.53 30.53 22.76
CA ARG A 711 -22.48 31.48 22.40
C ARG A 711 -21.98 32.28 23.63
N GLY A 712 -22.56 32.04 24.78
CA GLY A 712 -22.14 32.55 26.06
C GLY A 712 -21.79 31.47 27.08
N SER A 713 -21.56 31.81 28.32
CA SER A 713 -21.19 30.89 29.39
C SER A 713 -22.36 30.52 30.36
N VAL A 714 -23.53 31.13 30.18
CA VAL A 714 -24.70 30.81 31.01
C VAL A 714 -25.59 29.81 30.25
N PRO A 715 -25.85 28.61 30.80
CA PRO A 715 -26.77 27.63 30.20
C PRO A 715 -28.18 28.18 30.03
N PHE A 716 -28.93 27.60 29.09
CA PHE A 716 -30.31 27.93 28.82
C PHE A 716 -31.15 26.71 28.40
N ASP A 717 -32.44 26.82 28.59
CA ASP A 717 -33.37 25.81 28.06
C ASP A 717 -33.93 26.27 26.70
N ALA A 718 -34.04 25.33 25.79
CA ALA A 718 -34.62 25.55 24.47
C ALA A 718 -35.81 24.61 24.22
N VAL A 719 -36.81 25.13 23.49
CA VAL A 719 -38.01 24.41 23.11
C VAL A 719 -38.14 24.38 21.60
N LEU A 720 -38.34 23.17 21.04
CA LEU A 720 -38.55 22.93 19.62
C LEU A 720 -40.00 22.54 19.38
N ASN A 721 -40.67 23.30 18.50
CA ASN A 721 -42.04 23.05 18.09
C ASN A 721 -42.09 22.76 16.59
N THR A 722 -42.59 21.61 16.21
CA THR A 722 -42.87 21.27 14.80
C THR A 722 -44.27 21.72 14.44
N ALA A 723 -44.43 22.42 13.34
CA ALA A 723 -45.74 22.90 12.88
C ALA A 723 -46.67 21.77 12.43
N SER A 724 -46.13 20.55 12.24
CA SER A 724 -46.90 19.39 11.78
C SER A 724 -46.31 18.09 12.32
N ASN A 725 -47.15 17.08 12.49
CA ASN A 725 -46.74 15.71 12.86
C ASN A 725 -46.14 14.92 11.69
N LEU A 726 -45.88 15.55 10.55
CA LEU A 726 -45.16 14.98 9.42
C LEU A 726 -43.64 14.88 9.69
N VAL A 727 -43.15 15.65 10.65
CA VAL A 727 -41.73 15.70 11.03
C VAL A 727 -41.63 15.46 12.54
N LYS A 728 -40.61 14.70 12.94
CA LYS A 728 -40.26 14.41 14.32
C LYS A 728 -38.87 14.92 14.61
N VAL A 729 -38.69 15.48 15.81
CA VAL A 729 -37.38 15.85 16.35
C VAL A 729 -37.03 14.92 17.51
N SER A 730 -35.73 14.62 17.69
CA SER A 730 -35.25 13.70 18.74
C SER A 730 -35.56 14.18 20.17
N ALA A 731 -35.71 15.48 20.35
CA ALA A 731 -36.11 16.11 21.61
C ALA A 731 -36.87 17.42 21.34
N THR A 732 -37.93 17.69 22.11
CA THR A 732 -38.74 18.91 22.03
C THR A 732 -38.39 19.95 23.10
N LYS A 733 -37.70 19.53 24.18
CA LYS A 733 -37.18 20.39 25.23
C LYS A 733 -35.77 19.93 25.55
N VAL A 734 -34.81 20.83 25.61
CA VAL A 734 -33.40 20.54 25.84
C VAL A 734 -32.75 21.61 26.69
N HIS A 735 -31.83 21.20 27.54
CA HIS A 735 -30.94 22.07 28.27
C HIS A 735 -29.63 22.19 27.50
N ILE A 736 -29.24 23.40 27.19
CA ILE A 736 -28.04 23.71 26.39
C ILE A 736 -26.99 24.32 27.32
N ASP A 737 -26.03 23.53 27.70
CA ASP A 737 -24.82 23.99 28.36
C ASP A 737 -23.84 24.57 27.31
N LYS A 738 -23.44 23.78 26.31
CA LYS A 738 -22.57 24.20 25.20
C LYS A 738 -23.20 23.91 23.84
N ASP A 739 -23.29 22.64 23.45
CA ASP A 739 -23.84 22.19 22.16
C ASP A 739 -24.76 20.99 22.37
N MET A 740 -25.83 20.92 21.57
CA MET A 740 -26.67 19.75 21.47
C MET A 740 -27.13 19.51 20.04
N ARG A 741 -26.91 18.31 19.54
CA ARG A 741 -27.41 17.88 18.22
C ARG A 741 -28.82 17.31 18.35
N ILE A 742 -29.75 17.87 17.60
CA ILE A 742 -31.12 17.43 17.47
C ILE A 742 -31.27 16.78 16.10
N TRP A 743 -31.72 15.56 16.09
CA TRP A 743 -32.01 14.85 14.86
C TRP A 743 -33.45 15.12 14.39
N VAL A 744 -33.60 15.28 13.09
CA VAL A 744 -34.87 15.52 12.41
C VAL A 744 -35.12 14.35 11.46
N GLU A 745 -36.31 13.80 11.52
CA GLU A 745 -36.76 12.67 10.69
C GLU A 745 -38.19 12.94 10.20
N ALA A 746 -38.50 12.52 8.96
CA ALA A 746 -39.90 12.53 8.47
C ALA A 746 -40.68 11.33 8.98
N ASP A 747 -42.00 11.50 9.17
CA ASP A 747 -42.91 10.35 9.39
C ASP A 747 -43.22 9.69 8.03
N TRP A 748 -42.43 8.71 7.66
CA TRP A 748 -42.49 8.04 6.34
C TRP A 748 -43.86 7.43 6.02
N LYS A 749 -44.68 7.18 7.03
CA LYS A 749 -46.07 6.69 6.85
C LYS A 749 -47.05 7.79 6.47
N LYS A 750 -46.67 9.05 6.69
CA LYS A 750 -47.51 10.22 6.48
C LYS A 750 -46.94 11.16 5.39
N MET A 751 -46.12 10.63 4.48
CA MET A 751 -45.55 11.46 3.40
C MET A 751 -46.66 12.18 2.65
N PRO A 752 -46.54 13.49 2.46
CA PRO A 752 -47.52 14.30 1.74
C PRO A 752 -47.58 13.93 0.24
N LYS A 753 -48.64 14.34 -0.43
CA LYS A 753 -48.83 14.13 -1.89
C LYS A 753 -48.21 15.24 -2.75
N ALA A 754 -47.55 16.21 -2.15
CA ALA A 754 -46.85 17.31 -2.82
C ALA A 754 -45.61 17.69 -1.99
N ILE A 755 -44.61 18.37 -2.60
CA ILE A 755 -43.49 18.94 -1.84
C ILE A 755 -44.06 19.87 -0.77
N THR A 756 -43.67 19.61 0.47
CA THR A 756 -44.24 20.29 1.65
C THR A 756 -43.15 20.79 2.56
N GLU A 757 -43.19 22.08 2.87
CA GLU A 757 -42.34 22.70 3.88
C GLU A 757 -42.96 22.57 5.26
N VAL A 758 -42.19 22.10 6.23
CA VAL A 758 -42.63 21.98 7.65
C VAL A 758 -41.69 22.82 8.49
N PRO A 759 -42.17 23.97 9.00
CA PRO A 759 -41.40 24.77 9.94
C PRO A 759 -41.18 24.07 11.29
N ILE A 760 -39.96 24.22 11.80
CA ILE A 760 -39.53 23.83 13.15
C ILE A 760 -39.09 25.09 13.86
N THR A 761 -39.89 25.59 14.80
CA THR A 761 -39.59 26.79 15.57
C THR A 761 -38.79 26.41 16.81
N ILE A 762 -37.65 27.07 17.00
CA ILE A 762 -36.71 26.86 18.09
C ILE A 762 -36.67 28.13 18.92
N ASN A 763 -37.09 28.05 20.21
CA ASN A 763 -37.12 29.17 21.14
C ASN A 763 -36.14 28.87 22.28
N GLY A 764 -35.21 29.78 22.55
CA GLY A 764 -34.22 29.65 23.65
C GLY A 764 -33.48 30.95 23.88
N ALA A 765 -33.02 31.23 25.11
CA ALA A 765 -32.26 32.44 25.47
C ALA A 765 -32.90 33.75 24.96
N GLY A 766 -34.21 33.86 24.97
CA GLY A 766 -34.94 35.05 24.48
C GLY A 766 -34.95 35.22 22.92
N GLN A 767 -34.48 34.23 22.17
CA GLN A 767 -34.40 34.26 20.73
C GLN A 767 -35.34 33.21 20.13
N SER A 768 -35.72 33.43 18.85
CA SER A 768 -36.51 32.45 18.07
C SER A 768 -35.88 32.27 16.70
N VAL A 769 -35.68 31.02 16.29
CA VAL A 769 -35.15 30.62 14.98
C VAL A 769 -36.11 29.62 14.35
N GLU A 770 -36.38 29.80 13.05
CA GLU A 770 -37.16 28.88 12.25
C GLU A 770 -36.25 28.06 11.34
N VAL A 771 -36.37 26.72 11.41
CA VAL A 771 -35.70 25.79 10.50
C VAL A 771 -36.76 25.08 9.66
N ILE A 772 -36.58 25.00 8.37
CA ILE A 772 -37.55 24.42 7.43
C ILE A 772 -37.10 23.01 7.05
N ALA A 773 -37.95 22.00 7.32
CA ALA A 773 -37.82 20.65 6.80
C ALA A 773 -38.62 20.51 5.51
N VAL A 774 -37.99 20.08 4.41
CA VAL A 774 -38.64 19.94 3.10
C VAL A 774 -38.91 18.46 2.82
N LEU A 775 -40.19 18.08 2.74
CA LEU A 775 -40.62 16.71 2.42
C LEU A 775 -40.89 16.61 0.91
N ASN A 776 -40.17 15.73 0.22
CA ASN A 776 -40.31 15.47 -1.22
C ASN A 776 -40.84 14.03 -1.44
N PRO A 777 -42.10 13.84 -1.86
CA PRO A 777 -42.66 12.52 -2.07
C PRO A 777 -42.15 11.77 -3.30
N LEU A 778 -41.25 12.36 -4.10
CA LEU A 778 -40.73 11.78 -5.35
C LEU A 778 -41.82 11.31 -6.30
N LEU A 779 -42.75 12.19 -6.62
CA LEU A 779 -44.01 11.88 -7.35
C LEU A 779 -43.82 11.25 -8.73
N ASN A 780 -42.68 11.50 -9.38
CA ASN A 780 -42.38 11.01 -10.71
C ASN A 780 -41.66 9.65 -10.70
N ILE A 781 -41.41 9.07 -9.53
CA ILE A 781 -40.77 7.76 -9.39
C ILE A 781 -41.82 6.66 -9.24
N ASP A 782 -41.90 5.76 -10.20
CA ASP A 782 -42.69 4.55 -10.11
C ASP A 782 -42.05 3.56 -9.12
N PRO A 783 -42.70 3.21 -8.00
CA PRO A 783 -42.12 2.31 -7.02
C PRO A 783 -41.92 0.85 -7.51
N LYS A 784 -42.43 0.51 -8.69
CA LYS A 784 -42.22 -0.79 -9.32
C LYS A 784 -40.94 -0.83 -10.20
N GLN A 785 -40.43 0.32 -10.60
CA GLN A 785 -39.22 0.39 -11.39
C GLN A 785 -37.99 0.20 -10.52
N LYS A 786 -36.98 -0.52 -11.05
CA LYS A 786 -35.69 -0.74 -10.39
C LYS A 786 -34.65 0.22 -10.92
N GLY A 787 -33.84 0.78 -10.05
CA GLY A 787 -32.74 1.71 -10.39
C GLY A 787 -32.34 2.55 -9.20
N PHE A 788 -31.23 3.27 -9.36
CA PHE A 788 -30.78 4.26 -8.39
C PHE A 788 -31.67 5.50 -8.43
N VAL A 789 -32.14 5.94 -7.28
CA VAL A 789 -33.12 7.02 -7.21
C VAL A 789 -32.46 8.38 -7.03
N GLU A 790 -32.82 9.35 -7.87
CA GLU A 790 -32.47 10.75 -7.67
C GLU A 790 -33.08 11.27 -6.36
N SER A 791 -32.23 11.85 -5.52
CA SER A 791 -32.64 12.49 -4.27
C SER A 791 -31.79 13.74 -4.04
N ASN A 792 -32.38 14.80 -3.51
CA ASN A 792 -31.69 16.08 -3.29
C ASN A 792 -30.96 16.63 -4.53
N GLY A 793 -31.47 16.33 -5.72
CA GLY A 793 -30.92 16.79 -6.98
C GLY A 793 -29.61 16.13 -7.39
N TYR A 794 -29.34 14.88 -6.92
CA TYR A 794 -28.20 14.09 -7.38
C TYR A 794 -28.46 12.58 -7.32
N VAL A 795 -27.60 11.81 -8.01
CA VAL A 795 -27.48 10.35 -7.86
C VAL A 795 -25.99 10.00 -7.68
N ALA A 796 -25.65 9.18 -6.71
CA ALA A 796 -24.31 8.65 -6.49
C ALA A 796 -24.30 7.12 -6.65
N ILE A 797 -23.32 6.56 -7.38
CA ILE A 797 -23.29 5.14 -7.75
C ILE A 797 -21.88 4.61 -7.58
N GLU A 798 -21.71 3.51 -6.84
CA GLU A 798 -20.46 2.74 -6.82
C GLU A 798 -20.33 1.92 -8.10
N ALA A 799 -19.16 1.91 -8.72
CA ALA A 799 -18.98 1.30 -10.04
C ALA A 799 -19.34 -0.20 -10.09
N GLU A 800 -19.11 -0.92 -9.00
CA GLU A 800 -19.39 -2.35 -8.90
C GLU A 800 -20.89 -2.69 -8.80
N HIS A 801 -21.73 -1.71 -8.52
CA HIS A 801 -23.17 -1.90 -8.35
C HIS A 801 -23.94 -1.63 -9.65
N PHE A 802 -23.44 -2.11 -10.76
CA PHE A 802 -24.08 -1.98 -12.07
C PHE A 802 -25.41 -2.74 -12.14
N SER A 803 -26.27 -2.34 -13.08
CA SER A 803 -27.54 -3.04 -13.39
C SER A 803 -27.30 -4.15 -14.40
N ARG A 804 -26.46 -3.91 -15.39
CA ARG A 804 -26.10 -4.87 -16.45
C ARG A 804 -24.64 -4.68 -16.87
N LEU A 805 -23.98 -5.78 -17.14
CA LEU A 805 -22.66 -5.82 -17.75
C LEU A 805 -22.82 -6.40 -19.16
N VAL A 806 -22.44 -5.61 -20.15
CA VAL A 806 -22.52 -6.02 -21.56
C VAL A 806 -21.09 -6.24 -22.04
N ASN A 807 -20.62 -7.46 -21.92
CA ASN A 807 -19.32 -7.91 -22.42
C ASN A 807 -19.51 -8.55 -23.78
N LYS A 808 -18.83 -8.04 -24.81
CA LYS A 808 -18.84 -8.56 -26.17
C LYS A 808 -17.45 -8.45 -26.78
N GLY A 809 -17.05 -9.47 -27.53
CA GLY A 809 -15.73 -9.48 -28.18
C GLY A 809 -14.62 -10.01 -27.25
N GLU A 810 -13.40 -9.57 -27.51
CA GLU A 810 -12.17 -10.03 -26.84
C GLU A 810 -11.89 -9.31 -25.51
N ALA A 811 -12.63 -8.24 -25.19
CA ALA A 811 -12.46 -7.49 -23.95
C ALA A 811 -13.75 -7.44 -23.14
N GLU A 812 -13.59 -7.35 -21.84
CA GLU A 812 -14.68 -7.26 -20.88
C GLU A 812 -14.35 -6.34 -19.70
N TRP A 813 -15.39 -5.90 -19.01
CA TRP A 813 -15.22 -5.21 -17.73
C TRP A 813 -15.13 -6.22 -16.58
N GLN A 814 -14.08 -6.11 -15.78
CA GLN A 814 -13.84 -6.95 -14.60
C GLN A 814 -13.83 -6.10 -13.34
N LYS A 815 -14.39 -6.66 -12.25
CA LYS A 815 -14.30 -6.05 -10.92
C LYS A 815 -12.93 -6.33 -10.29
N VAL A 816 -12.32 -5.29 -9.71
CA VAL A 816 -11.16 -5.39 -8.82
C VAL A 816 -11.62 -5.05 -7.39
N PRO A 817 -11.83 -6.08 -6.55
CA PRO A 817 -12.34 -5.88 -5.20
C PRO A 817 -11.44 -4.98 -4.36
N GLY A 818 -12.01 -3.95 -3.73
CA GLY A 818 -11.31 -3.07 -2.80
C GLY A 818 -10.36 -2.04 -3.43
N LEU A 819 -10.32 -1.88 -4.75
CA LEU A 819 -9.45 -0.90 -5.42
C LEU A 819 -9.97 0.54 -5.34
N GLY A 820 -11.26 0.77 -5.15
CA GLY A 820 -11.84 2.11 -5.10
C GLY A 820 -11.58 2.85 -3.78
N ARG A 821 -11.72 4.19 -3.82
CA ARG A 821 -11.64 5.05 -2.60
C ARG A 821 -12.71 4.67 -1.55
N THR A 822 -13.83 4.15 -1.99
CA THR A 822 -14.97 3.74 -1.16
C THR A 822 -15.22 2.23 -1.18
N LEU A 823 -15.31 1.62 -2.35
CA LEU A 823 -15.52 0.19 -2.55
C LEU A 823 -14.56 -0.40 -3.60
N SER A 824 -15.07 -1.11 -4.60
CA SER A 824 -14.28 -1.75 -5.66
C SER A 824 -14.24 -0.89 -6.92
N ALA A 825 -13.31 -1.18 -7.81
CA ALA A 825 -13.27 -0.58 -9.13
C ALA A 825 -13.66 -1.58 -10.22
N MET A 826 -14.05 -1.05 -11.40
CA MET A 826 -14.26 -1.81 -12.63
C MET A 826 -13.18 -1.42 -13.64
N MET A 827 -12.52 -2.40 -14.24
CA MET A 827 -11.47 -2.17 -15.23
C MET A 827 -11.64 -3.05 -16.47
N PRO A 828 -11.19 -2.59 -17.65
CA PRO A 828 -11.14 -3.44 -18.84
C PRO A 828 -10.08 -4.53 -18.75
N VAL A 829 -10.40 -5.74 -19.24
CA VAL A 829 -9.46 -6.85 -19.40
C VAL A 829 -9.69 -7.53 -20.75
N PRO A 830 -8.62 -8.03 -21.42
CA PRO A 830 -7.20 -7.92 -21.06
C PRO A 830 -6.71 -6.47 -21.08
N VAL A 831 -5.81 -6.14 -20.11
CA VAL A 831 -5.31 -4.74 -19.95
C VAL A 831 -4.43 -4.27 -21.12
N ASN A 832 -3.99 -5.17 -21.96
CA ASN A 832 -3.22 -4.94 -23.19
C ASN A 832 -4.02 -5.15 -24.47
N SER A 833 -5.36 -5.12 -24.39
CA SER A 833 -6.22 -5.16 -25.59
C SER A 833 -6.05 -3.88 -26.44
N SER A 834 -6.37 -3.98 -27.72
CA SER A 834 -6.42 -2.82 -28.61
C SER A 834 -7.61 -1.90 -28.27
N SER A 835 -7.51 -0.64 -28.64
CA SER A 835 -8.65 0.30 -28.61
C SER A 835 -9.83 -0.23 -29.39
N MET A 836 -11.04 -0.05 -28.86
CA MET A 836 -12.27 -0.54 -29.45
C MET A 836 -13.09 0.61 -30.07
N PRO A 837 -13.56 0.46 -31.30
CA PRO A 837 -14.45 1.45 -31.89
C PRO A 837 -15.81 1.42 -31.18
N LEU A 838 -16.39 2.59 -30.93
CA LEU A 838 -17.73 2.70 -30.37
C LEU A 838 -18.80 2.10 -31.29
N GLY A 839 -19.64 1.23 -30.75
CA GLY A 839 -20.73 0.61 -31.48
C GLY A 839 -21.59 -0.28 -30.59
N GLN A 840 -22.64 -0.89 -31.15
CA GLN A 840 -23.55 -1.77 -30.38
C GLN A 840 -22.85 -2.99 -29.76
N SER A 841 -21.71 -3.39 -30.31
CA SER A 841 -20.89 -4.49 -29.80
C SER A 841 -19.84 -4.07 -28.77
N SER A 842 -19.65 -2.77 -28.50
CA SER A 842 -18.65 -2.31 -27.54
C SER A 842 -19.02 -2.77 -26.12
N PRO A 843 -18.05 -3.28 -25.35
CA PRO A 843 -18.24 -3.60 -23.94
C PRO A 843 -18.64 -2.35 -23.17
N ARG A 844 -19.62 -2.49 -22.27
CA ARG A 844 -20.08 -1.36 -21.46
C ARG A 844 -20.71 -1.82 -20.15
N ILE A 845 -20.68 -0.90 -19.20
CA ILE A 845 -21.39 -1.04 -17.93
C ILE A 845 -22.66 -0.17 -18.01
N GLU A 846 -23.78 -0.71 -17.57
CA GLU A 846 -25.07 -0.02 -17.60
C GLU A 846 -25.64 0.08 -16.18
N TYR A 847 -26.11 1.29 -15.85
CA TYR A 847 -26.73 1.63 -14.57
C TYR A 847 -28.14 2.15 -14.80
N ASP A 848 -29.13 1.50 -14.21
CA ASP A 848 -30.51 1.99 -14.24
C ASP A 848 -30.67 3.10 -13.20
N VAL A 849 -31.14 4.27 -13.63
CA VAL A 849 -31.33 5.49 -12.84
C VAL A 849 -32.78 5.92 -12.94
N LEU A 850 -33.36 6.31 -11.82
CA LEU A 850 -34.72 6.83 -11.74
C LEU A 850 -34.66 8.33 -11.44
N PHE A 851 -34.93 9.16 -12.43
CA PHE A 851 -34.98 10.62 -12.28
C PHE A 851 -36.36 11.10 -11.86
N ASN A 852 -36.41 11.93 -10.82
CA ASN A 852 -37.62 12.63 -10.39
C ASN A 852 -37.78 13.97 -11.13
N THR A 853 -36.69 14.51 -11.67
CA THR A 853 -36.63 15.80 -12.35
C THR A 853 -36.26 15.63 -13.82
N THR A 854 -36.34 16.71 -14.60
CA THR A 854 -35.91 16.81 -16.00
C THR A 854 -34.95 17.98 -16.17
N GLY A 855 -34.24 18.03 -17.26
CA GLY A 855 -33.32 19.11 -17.59
C GLY A 855 -31.88 18.64 -17.74
N ASP A 856 -30.98 19.60 -17.70
CA ASP A 856 -29.56 19.32 -17.85
C ASP A 856 -28.96 18.69 -16.60
N VAL A 857 -28.17 17.64 -16.81
CA VAL A 857 -27.44 16.94 -15.74
C VAL A 857 -25.96 16.83 -16.10
N THR A 858 -25.10 16.85 -15.08
CA THR A 858 -23.68 16.60 -15.23
C THR A 858 -23.35 15.22 -14.67
N VAL A 859 -22.77 14.34 -15.51
CA VAL A 859 -22.22 13.06 -15.03
C VAL A 859 -20.73 13.24 -14.76
N THR A 860 -20.33 13.12 -13.50
CA THR A 860 -18.94 13.05 -13.08
C THR A 860 -18.53 11.60 -12.99
N THR A 861 -17.62 11.18 -13.86
CA THR A 861 -16.99 9.85 -13.83
C THR A 861 -15.70 9.94 -13.01
N LEU A 862 -15.64 9.16 -11.94
CA LEU A 862 -14.49 9.10 -11.03
C LEU A 862 -13.67 7.85 -11.35
N ILE A 863 -12.44 8.05 -11.83
CA ILE A 863 -11.51 6.99 -12.22
C ILE A 863 -10.23 7.05 -11.40
N SER A 864 -9.53 5.91 -11.26
CA SER A 864 -8.17 5.90 -10.71
C SER A 864 -7.24 6.75 -11.58
N PRO A 865 -6.24 7.43 -11.00
CA PRO A 865 -5.23 8.11 -11.79
C PRO A 865 -4.56 7.13 -12.76
N THR A 866 -4.58 7.45 -14.04
CA THR A 866 -3.95 6.67 -15.11
C THR A 866 -3.26 7.62 -16.06
N LEU A 867 -2.00 7.35 -16.40
CA LEU A 867 -1.21 8.19 -17.30
C LEU A 867 -1.28 7.69 -18.75
N ASN A 868 -0.78 8.50 -19.67
CA ASN A 868 -0.75 8.18 -21.11
C ASN A 868 0.38 7.19 -21.43
N ILE A 869 0.21 5.94 -21.02
CA ILE A 869 1.21 4.88 -21.08
C ILE A 869 1.75 4.59 -22.49
N TYR A 870 1.00 4.96 -23.55
CA TYR A 870 1.41 4.73 -24.92
C TYR A 870 1.99 5.98 -25.61
N ASN A 871 2.01 7.12 -24.91
CA ASN A 871 2.43 8.42 -25.45
C ASN A 871 1.75 8.72 -26.81
N ASN A 872 0.44 8.60 -26.84
CA ASN A 872 -0.44 8.91 -27.97
C ASN A 872 -1.35 10.11 -27.66
N GLU A 873 -2.47 10.25 -28.34
CA GLU A 873 -3.44 11.32 -28.08
C GLU A 873 -4.16 11.22 -26.73
N GLY A 874 -3.97 10.13 -25.97
CA GLY A 874 -4.55 9.87 -24.66
C GLY A 874 -5.58 8.74 -24.68
N LEU A 875 -5.90 8.23 -23.49
CA LEU A 875 -6.87 7.15 -23.30
C LEU A 875 -8.29 7.70 -23.27
N CYS A 876 -9.24 6.96 -23.84
CA CYS A 876 -10.62 7.36 -24.00
C CYS A 876 -11.61 6.33 -23.45
N PHE A 877 -12.74 6.82 -22.97
CA PHE A 877 -13.98 6.07 -22.73
C PHE A 877 -15.17 6.92 -23.23
N ALA A 878 -16.40 6.41 -23.15
CA ALA A 878 -17.55 7.26 -23.49
C ALA A 878 -18.71 7.09 -22.52
N VAL A 879 -19.56 8.12 -22.45
CA VAL A 879 -20.74 8.18 -21.56
C VAL A 879 -21.97 8.52 -22.38
N SER A 880 -23.09 7.83 -22.13
CA SER A 880 -24.39 8.17 -22.72
C SER A 880 -25.56 7.77 -21.83
N PHE A 881 -26.70 8.40 -22.01
CA PHE A 881 -27.98 7.89 -21.53
C PHE A 881 -28.77 7.24 -22.66
N ASP A 882 -29.43 6.15 -22.34
CA ASP A 882 -30.37 5.46 -23.24
C ASP A 882 -29.80 5.22 -24.66
N ASN A 883 -30.41 5.87 -25.64
CA ASN A 883 -29.99 5.84 -27.05
C ASN A 883 -29.37 7.19 -27.53
N GLN A 884 -28.98 8.05 -26.60
CA GLN A 884 -28.24 9.26 -26.92
C GLN A 884 -26.88 8.92 -27.53
N GLN A 885 -26.35 9.81 -28.36
CA GLN A 885 -25.02 9.68 -28.91
C GLN A 885 -23.98 9.65 -27.77
N PRO A 886 -23.10 8.62 -27.68
CA PRO A 886 -22.08 8.58 -26.67
C PRO A 886 -21.12 9.76 -26.77
N GLN A 887 -20.84 10.41 -25.64
CA GLN A 887 -19.83 11.46 -25.53
C GLN A 887 -18.49 10.85 -25.20
N ILE A 888 -17.51 10.99 -26.10
CA ILE A 888 -16.15 10.49 -25.90
C ILE A 888 -15.42 11.43 -24.97
N VAL A 889 -14.79 10.85 -23.95
CA VAL A 889 -13.99 11.53 -22.95
C VAL A 889 -12.54 11.05 -23.09
N ASN A 890 -11.65 11.95 -23.50
CA ASN A 890 -10.21 11.72 -23.43
C ASN A 890 -9.70 12.19 -22.07
N ILE A 891 -9.11 11.27 -21.30
CA ILE A 891 -8.74 11.55 -19.90
C ILE A 891 -7.48 12.42 -19.76
N HIS A 892 -6.71 12.61 -20.83
CA HIS A 892 -5.44 13.34 -20.83
C HIS A 892 -5.49 14.68 -21.56
N LYS A 893 -6.46 14.85 -22.46
CA LYS A 893 -6.53 16.06 -23.31
C LYS A 893 -6.69 17.33 -22.48
N GLY A 894 -5.76 18.26 -22.67
CA GLY A 894 -5.77 19.56 -21.99
C GLY A 894 -5.38 19.51 -20.50
N LYS A 895 -4.91 18.36 -20.01
CA LYS A 895 -4.41 18.22 -18.63
C LYS A 895 -3.01 18.81 -18.49
N THR A 896 -2.75 19.41 -17.35
CA THR A 896 -1.50 20.05 -16.96
C THR A 896 -0.84 19.32 -15.80
N ASN A 897 0.39 19.70 -15.44
CA ASN A 897 1.06 19.20 -14.23
C ASN A 897 0.28 19.54 -12.95
N ALA A 898 -0.45 20.66 -12.92
CA ALA A 898 -1.30 21.02 -11.79
C ALA A 898 -2.49 20.06 -11.66
N ASP A 899 -3.11 19.65 -12.79
CA ASP A 899 -4.18 18.66 -12.80
C ASP A 899 -3.66 17.29 -12.36
N TRP A 900 -2.44 16.91 -12.78
CA TRP A 900 -1.79 15.69 -12.31
C TRP A 900 -1.55 15.74 -10.79
N ALA A 901 -0.95 16.83 -10.29
CA ALA A 901 -0.67 16.99 -8.87
C ALA A 901 -1.93 16.90 -8.01
N GLU A 902 -3.05 17.49 -8.46
CA GLU A 902 -4.33 17.38 -7.77
C GLU A 902 -4.90 15.95 -7.82
N SER A 903 -4.79 15.30 -8.99
CA SER A 903 -5.26 13.91 -9.15
C SER A 903 -4.54 12.94 -8.21
N VAL A 904 -3.21 13.05 -8.06
CA VAL A 904 -2.44 12.17 -7.17
C VAL A 904 -2.66 12.49 -5.70
N ARG A 905 -2.81 13.79 -5.33
CA ARG A 905 -3.17 14.20 -3.96
C ARG A 905 -4.51 13.63 -3.51
N ARG A 906 -5.48 13.57 -4.43
CA ARG A 906 -6.84 13.06 -4.18
C ARG A 906 -6.99 11.58 -4.48
N ASN A 907 -6.01 10.98 -5.14
CA ASN A 907 -6.05 9.61 -5.67
C ASN A 907 -7.29 9.33 -6.51
N ILE A 908 -7.70 10.31 -7.33
CA ILE A 908 -8.86 10.25 -8.21
C ILE A 908 -8.76 11.27 -9.35
N VAL A 909 -9.25 10.91 -10.51
CA VAL A 909 -9.51 11.84 -11.64
C VAL A 909 -11.01 11.99 -11.80
N GLU A 910 -11.49 13.23 -11.86
CA GLU A 910 -12.89 13.57 -12.07
C GLU A 910 -13.07 14.09 -13.50
N LEU A 911 -14.00 13.51 -14.24
CA LEU A 911 -14.25 13.80 -15.65
C LEU A 911 -15.75 14.02 -15.87
N ASN A 912 -16.10 15.15 -16.43
CA ASN A 912 -17.48 15.59 -16.55
C ASN A 912 -18.01 15.47 -17.98
N THR A 913 -19.24 14.94 -18.11
CA THR A 913 -20.04 14.99 -19.35
C THR A 913 -21.40 15.61 -19.06
N LYS A 914 -21.96 16.35 -20.03
CA LYS A 914 -23.25 17.01 -19.88
C LYS A 914 -24.31 16.28 -20.69
N HIS A 915 -25.43 15.99 -20.07
CA HIS A 915 -26.56 15.30 -20.71
C HIS A 915 -27.87 16.00 -20.39
N THR A 916 -28.91 15.72 -21.17
CA THR A 916 -30.25 16.22 -20.90
C THR A 916 -31.21 15.06 -20.67
N ILE A 917 -31.95 15.10 -19.58
CA ILE A 917 -33.02 14.18 -19.25
C ILE A 917 -34.34 14.82 -19.68
N ASP A 918 -34.96 14.29 -20.70
CA ASP A 918 -36.15 14.88 -21.37
C ASP A 918 -37.46 14.60 -20.63
N LYS A 919 -37.49 13.53 -19.82
CA LYS A 919 -38.67 13.12 -19.05
C LYS A 919 -38.23 12.45 -17.73
N PRO A 920 -39.04 12.52 -16.65
CA PRO A 920 -38.74 11.80 -15.44
C PRO A 920 -39.00 10.30 -15.63
N GLY A 921 -38.49 9.50 -14.69
CA GLY A 921 -38.63 8.06 -14.68
C GLY A 921 -37.32 7.35 -14.96
N LYS A 922 -37.42 6.14 -15.52
CA LYS A 922 -36.28 5.26 -15.70
C LYS A 922 -35.46 5.61 -16.94
N HIS A 923 -34.15 5.77 -16.72
CA HIS A 923 -33.12 5.93 -17.74
C HIS A 923 -31.96 4.97 -17.51
N THR A 924 -31.17 4.69 -18.54
CA THR A 924 -29.98 3.83 -18.43
C THR A 924 -28.74 4.65 -18.75
N LEU A 925 -27.92 4.89 -17.74
CA LEU A 925 -26.56 5.45 -17.92
C LEU A 925 -25.64 4.34 -18.41
N LYS A 926 -24.83 4.61 -19.43
CA LYS A 926 -23.90 3.66 -20.06
C LYS A 926 -22.49 4.23 -20.05
N ILE A 927 -21.55 3.43 -19.53
CA ILE A 927 -20.11 3.70 -19.61
C ILE A 927 -19.50 2.73 -20.60
N TRP A 928 -18.99 3.26 -21.70
CA TRP A 928 -18.50 2.49 -22.84
C TRP A 928 -16.99 2.37 -22.79
N MET A 929 -16.47 1.17 -22.99
CA MET A 929 -15.05 0.91 -23.17
C MET A 929 -14.61 1.39 -24.56
N ILE A 930 -13.51 2.15 -24.60
CA ILE A 930 -12.76 2.47 -25.82
C ILE A 930 -11.33 1.97 -25.64
N ASP A 931 -10.60 2.48 -24.65
CA ASP A 931 -9.22 2.09 -24.38
C ASP A 931 -9.11 1.24 -23.12
N PRO A 932 -8.18 0.27 -23.05
CA PRO A 932 -7.82 -0.37 -21.81
C PRO A 932 -7.14 0.64 -20.87
N GLY A 933 -7.04 0.32 -19.56
CA GLY A 933 -6.40 1.18 -18.56
C GLY A 933 -7.33 2.18 -17.89
N ILE A 934 -8.61 2.23 -18.27
CA ILE A 934 -9.62 3.05 -17.57
C ILE A 934 -10.15 2.26 -16.36
N VAL A 935 -9.90 2.74 -15.16
CA VAL A 935 -10.28 2.09 -13.90
C VAL A 935 -11.39 2.92 -13.23
N LEU A 936 -12.64 2.53 -13.47
CA LEU A 936 -13.82 3.23 -12.98
C LEU A 936 -14.08 2.89 -11.50
N GLN A 937 -14.17 3.91 -10.65
CA GLN A 937 -14.47 3.73 -9.23
C GLN A 937 -15.91 4.12 -8.86
N ARG A 938 -16.38 5.26 -9.38
CA ARG A 938 -17.65 5.83 -8.94
C ARG A 938 -18.25 6.79 -9.98
N LEU A 939 -19.54 7.03 -9.87
CA LEU A 939 -20.27 7.97 -10.70
C LEU A 939 -21.11 8.91 -9.83
N HIS A 940 -21.07 10.21 -10.13
CA HIS A 940 -22.02 11.18 -9.60
C HIS A 940 -22.81 11.79 -10.75
N ILE A 941 -24.10 11.86 -10.60
CA ILE A 941 -24.98 12.58 -11.53
C ILE A 941 -25.54 13.77 -10.77
N ASP A 942 -25.13 14.95 -11.15
CA ASP A 942 -25.62 16.20 -10.57
C ASP A 942 -26.80 16.75 -11.37
N CYS A 943 -27.92 16.85 -10.75
CA CYS A 943 -29.16 17.47 -11.24
C CYS A 943 -29.37 18.87 -10.64
N GLY A 944 -28.30 19.50 -10.12
CA GLY A 944 -28.29 20.82 -9.50
C GLY A 944 -28.28 20.83 -7.97
N GLY A 945 -28.10 19.66 -7.32
CA GLY A 945 -28.12 19.56 -5.86
C GLY A 945 -26.87 18.96 -5.22
N LEU A 946 -25.88 18.55 -5.99
CA LEU A 946 -24.66 17.98 -5.46
C LEU A 946 -23.83 19.04 -4.72
N LYS A 947 -23.45 18.75 -3.46
CA LYS A 947 -22.68 19.67 -2.62
C LYS A 947 -21.20 19.25 -2.61
N PRO A 948 -20.27 20.20 -2.48
CA PRO A 948 -18.83 19.91 -2.38
C PRO A 948 -18.51 19.03 -1.17
N SER A 949 -17.72 17.98 -1.38
CA SER A 949 -17.16 17.11 -0.34
C SER A 949 -16.02 16.28 -0.92
N TYR A 950 -15.19 15.68 -0.08
CA TYR A 950 -14.00 14.95 -0.52
C TYR A 950 -14.33 13.59 -1.16
N LEU A 951 -15.20 12.80 -0.49
CA LEU A 951 -15.62 11.48 -0.96
C LEU A 951 -16.98 11.48 -1.68
N GLY A 952 -17.69 12.59 -1.65
CA GLY A 952 -19.07 12.68 -2.17
C GLY A 952 -20.12 12.10 -1.21
N PRO A 953 -21.39 12.15 -1.61
CA PRO A 953 -22.50 11.59 -0.84
C PRO A 953 -22.39 10.07 -0.71
N LEU A 954 -23.14 9.47 0.20
CA LEU A 954 -23.32 8.02 0.20
C LEU A 954 -24.02 7.57 -1.09
N GLU A 955 -23.81 6.31 -1.47
CA GLU A 955 -24.50 5.74 -2.63
C GLU A 955 -26.02 5.89 -2.53
N SER A 956 -26.63 6.34 -3.61
CA SER A 956 -28.09 6.45 -3.71
C SER A 956 -28.77 5.07 -3.58
N LYS A 957 -29.82 4.98 -2.82
CA LYS A 957 -30.56 3.73 -2.71
C LYS A 957 -31.24 3.35 -4.02
N ARG A 958 -31.39 2.08 -4.20
CA ARG A 958 -32.16 1.50 -5.29
C ARG A 958 -33.62 1.30 -4.86
N ASN A 959 -34.54 1.53 -5.76
CA ASN A 959 -35.94 1.21 -5.59
C ASN A 959 -36.19 -0.29 -5.82
#